data_f3cc6f5843023b8b453c6a3a65675bec
#
_entry.id   f3cc6f5843023b8b453c6a3a65675bec
#
_cell.length_a   1.000
_cell.length_b   1.000
_cell.length_c   1.000
_cell.angle_alpha   90.00
_cell.angle_beta   90.00
_cell.angle_gamma   90.00
#
_symmetry.space_group_name_H-M   'P 1'
#
loop_
_entity.id
_entity.type
_entity.pdbx_description
1 polymer ?
#
loop_
_entity_poly.entity_id
_entity_poly.type
_entity_poly.pdbx_seq_one_letter_code
_entity_poly.pdbx_strand_id
1 'polypeptide(L)'
;NSFPGIEGNIFARGQSVMIGLTQNLTKAFIHTSQLYFSRNRSLGSNEFSNLIDISAQPGMIDLAGISMSPFDYGLPSINFTNFTGLSDPNPALNRSQTYRYVDSIRWSKTKHTISMGAEIRKMDINRDIDPAANGQFSFTGLMTSQLTSTGSPVASPANCGAANPAATCIGNDFADFLLGYPANTKVQFGDTSTYFRNWGYIGYASDDWHMFPKFTLTYGLRYEAFTPPVEINNHIANLIVSSDFAQVQCVTPVPVGTCIAGQSRSLFNGHYKNWAPRLAIAWQPPGKWFAGQHQMTVRAGYSMFYVESYLNTLASEMANQPPFATASTLTTQTVPTPPLSFQTNLSTAPPSALTNTVAIDPNYQVPYALIWNASIEYNLLRNMFVEVMYTGTRGVHLDELLGYGPSTSNPHVAGFTYDTTGAFSNLNSLQVRLQKRMSRGLMFMARYTYSKSLDDASTIGGGGQTVIQNNADPRGDYGLSSFDMRHQFLGNFTYQLPFGDRQRFATKGWQKAVFGALRVNSSFTAHSGTPYTVRVFSKNQSCQNVPGVNSERADLIAGQAIAVANPTVQEWFNRAAFQAPAGCFGDSARNSVIGPGAFTINSGLSKTIQFGRDGLRRLDFSWNASNLLNHVNYSGLSTVYGSPTFGQITGAAAMRSMTFTTRVNF
;
A
#
# COMPACT_ATOMS: atom_id res chain seq x y z
N ASN A 1 -6.56 -11.68 -14.74
CA ASN A 1 -7.77 -11.80 -15.56
C ASN A 1 -8.57 -13.00 -15.10
N SER A 2 -9.90 -12.88 -15.07
CA SER A 2 -10.81 -14.02 -14.82
C SER A 2 -10.79 -15.03 -15.96
N PHE A 3 -11.21 -16.24 -15.68
CA PHE A 3 -11.47 -17.22 -16.73
C PHE A 3 -12.55 -16.71 -17.68
N PRO A 4 -12.46 -16.99 -19.00
CA PRO A 4 -13.48 -16.56 -19.95
C PRO A 4 -14.86 -17.12 -19.61
N GLY A 5 -15.87 -16.26 -19.54
CA GLY A 5 -17.25 -16.65 -19.24
C GLY A 5 -17.56 -16.83 -17.75
N ILE A 6 -16.59 -16.60 -16.86
CA ILE A 6 -16.76 -16.67 -15.41
C ILE A 6 -16.61 -15.26 -14.85
N GLU A 7 -17.65 -14.75 -14.23
CA GLU A 7 -17.69 -13.40 -13.67
C GLU A 7 -17.82 -13.43 -12.16
N GLY A 8 -16.99 -12.64 -11.48
CA GLY A 8 -17.15 -12.40 -10.05
C GLY A 8 -18.10 -11.23 -9.80
N ASN A 9 -18.83 -11.30 -8.70
CA ASN A 9 -19.69 -10.23 -8.24
C ASN A 9 -19.10 -9.53 -7.02
N ILE A 10 -19.10 -8.20 -7.01
CA ILE A 10 -18.72 -7.41 -5.86
C ILE A 10 -19.93 -6.60 -5.41
N PHE A 11 -20.37 -6.87 -4.20
CA PHE A 11 -21.41 -6.10 -3.54
C PHE A 11 -20.80 -5.26 -2.42
N ALA A 12 -20.87 -3.93 -2.55
CA ALA A 12 -20.38 -3.00 -1.54
C ALA A 12 -21.53 -2.16 -0.99
N ARG A 13 -21.60 -2.05 0.35
CA ARG A 13 -22.61 -1.23 1.04
C ARG A 13 -21.95 -0.44 2.16
N GLY A 14 -22.02 0.89 2.04
CA GLY A 14 -21.68 1.84 3.10
C GLY A 14 -22.94 2.39 3.77
N GLN A 15 -22.93 2.46 5.08
CA GLN A 15 -23.98 3.09 5.90
C GLN A 15 -23.31 3.98 6.92
N SER A 16 -23.82 5.20 7.11
CA SER A 16 -23.36 6.07 8.19
C SER A 16 -24.53 6.86 8.77
N VAL A 17 -24.52 7.01 10.08
CA VAL A 17 -25.47 7.83 10.82
C VAL A 17 -24.68 8.69 11.78
N MET A 18 -24.99 9.97 11.85
CA MET A 18 -24.45 10.90 12.83
C MET A 18 -25.60 11.65 13.48
N ILE A 19 -25.63 11.64 14.80
CA ILE A 19 -26.54 12.42 15.63
C ILE A 19 -25.67 13.37 16.45
N GLY A 20 -25.89 14.66 16.30
CA GLY A 20 -25.09 15.67 16.99
C GLY A 20 -25.98 16.68 17.72
N LEU A 21 -25.59 17.03 18.94
CA LEU A 21 -26.15 18.09 19.74
C LEU A 21 -25.09 19.15 19.96
N THR A 22 -25.37 20.37 19.53
CA THR A 22 -24.51 21.54 19.81
C THR A 22 -25.30 22.51 20.68
N GLN A 23 -24.75 22.84 21.83
CA GLN A 23 -25.33 23.74 22.81
C GLN A 23 -24.44 24.98 23.00
N ASN A 24 -24.97 26.14 22.73
CA ASN A 24 -24.35 27.41 23.08
C ASN A 24 -24.74 27.76 24.52
N LEU A 25 -24.02 27.23 25.51
CA LEU A 25 -24.34 27.48 26.94
C LEU A 25 -24.13 28.95 27.30
N THR A 26 -23.15 29.58 26.68
CA THR A 26 -22.97 31.05 26.68
C THR A 26 -22.41 31.47 25.32
N LYS A 27 -22.27 32.79 25.08
CA LYS A 27 -21.58 33.31 23.86
C LYS A 27 -20.14 32.85 23.74
N ALA A 28 -19.52 32.44 24.83
CA ALA A 28 -18.12 32.05 24.90
C ALA A 28 -17.94 30.53 25.11
N PHE A 29 -18.99 29.78 25.40
CA PHE A 29 -18.88 28.39 25.79
C PHE A 29 -19.84 27.54 24.94
N ILE A 30 -19.26 26.68 24.10
CA ILE A 30 -19.97 25.78 23.20
C ILE A 30 -19.67 24.36 23.62
N HIS A 31 -20.71 23.58 23.84
CA HIS A 31 -20.64 22.15 24.07
C HIS A 31 -21.15 21.41 22.85
N THR A 32 -20.46 20.35 22.45
CA THR A 32 -20.85 19.50 21.32
C THR A 32 -20.75 18.02 21.72
N SER A 33 -21.85 17.30 21.59
CA SER A 33 -21.92 15.87 21.82
C SER A 33 -22.37 15.18 20.53
N GLN A 34 -21.68 14.12 20.11
CA GLN A 34 -21.93 13.48 18.83
C GLN A 34 -21.84 11.96 18.95
N LEU A 35 -22.82 11.29 18.39
CA LEU A 35 -22.84 9.85 18.18
C LEU A 35 -22.67 9.55 16.71
N TYR A 36 -21.71 8.70 16.38
CA TYR A 36 -21.45 8.23 15.04
C TYR A 36 -21.61 6.72 14.98
N PHE A 37 -22.27 6.27 13.95
CA PHE A 37 -22.25 4.89 13.50
C PHE A 37 -21.79 4.84 12.06
N SER A 38 -20.87 3.97 11.75
CA SER A 38 -20.52 3.64 10.36
C SER A 38 -20.39 2.14 10.18
N ARG A 39 -20.86 1.64 9.06
CA ARG A 39 -20.73 0.25 8.64
C ARG A 39 -20.34 0.21 7.17
N ASN A 40 -19.25 -0.47 6.89
CA ASN A 40 -18.85 -0.83 5.54
C ASN A 40 -18.90 -2.36 5.41
N ARG A 41 -19.55 -2.84 4.36
CA ARG A 41 -19.56 -4.24 3.99
C ARG A 41 -19.14 -4.35 2.53
N SER A 42 -18.15 -5.15 2.26
CA SER A 42 -17.78 -5.60 0.92
C SER A 42 -17.88 -7.12 0.90
N LEU A 43 -18.60 -7.63 -0.07
CA LEU A 43 -18.76 -9.06 -0.33
C LEU A 43 -18.34 -9.28 -1.78
N GLY A 44 -17.23 -9.96 -1.99
CA GLY A 44 -16.86 -10.53 -3.28
C GLY A 44 -17.30 -11.99 -3.33
N SER A 45 -17.77 -12.45 -4.45
CA SER A 45 -18.08 -13.85 -4.70
C SER A 45 -17.78 -14.17 -6.16
N ASN A 46 -17.42 -15.40 -6.43
CA ASN A 46 -17.38 -15.94 -7.79
C ASN A 46 -18.71 -16.64 -8.13
N GLU A 47 -18.80 -17.21 -9.30
CA GLU A 47 -20.01 -17.87 -9.80
C GLU A 47 -20.34 -19.17 -9.06
N PHE A 48 -19.34 -19.80 -8.43
CA PHE A 48 -19.47 -21.11 -7.75
C PHE A 48 -19.71 -20.97 -6.23
N SER A 49 -19.42 -19.81 -5.64
CA SER A 49 -19.52 -19.55 -4.21
C SER A 49 -20.90 -19.91 -3.66
N ASN A 50 -20.95 -20.76 -2.62
CA ASN A 50 -22.16 -21.30 -1.97
C ASN A 50 -23.09 -22.10 -2.90
N LEU A 51 -22.65 -22.49 -4.11
CA LEU A 51 -23.48 -23.22 -5.08
C LEU A 51 -22.95 -24.63 -5.33
N ILE A 52 -21.75 -24.75 -5.85
CA ILE A 52 -21.17 -26.02 -6.25
C ILE A 52 -19.67 -26.08 -6.04
N ASP A 53 -19.20 -27.16 -5.46
CA ASP A 53 -17.76 -27.44 -5.43
C ASP A 53 -17.32 -27.96 -6.82
N ILE A 54 -16.76 -27.03 -7.60
CA ILE A 54 -16.29 -27.36 -8.95
C ILE A 54 -15.02 -28.21 -8.90
N SER A 55 -14.23 -28.13 -7.83
CA SER A 55 -13.01 -28.93 -7.67
C SER A 55 -13.30 -30.43 -7.50
N ALA A 56 -14.44 -30.76 -6.92
CA ALA A 56 -14.87 -32.14 -6.71
C ALA A 56 -15.54 -32.77 -7.95
N GLN A 57 -15.70 -32.02 -9.06
CA GLN A 57 -16.33 -32.54 -10.26
C GLN A 57 -15.41 -33.49 -11.05
N PRO A 58 -15.96 -34.54 -11.72
CA PRO A 58 -15.16 -35.46 -12.51
C PRO A 58 -14.30 -34.73 -13.57
N GLY A 59 -13.01 -35.03 -13.60
CA GLY A 59 -12.07 -34.46 -14.55
C GLY A 59 -11.43 -33.12 -14.09
N MET A 60 -11.83 -32.60 -12.92
CA MET A 60 -11.19 -31.48 -12.28
C MET A 60 -10.07 -31.92 -11.33
N ILE A 61 -9.26 -31.00 -10.87
CA ILE A 61 -8.28 -31.26 -9.82
C ILE A 61 -9.04 -31.55 -8.53
N ASP A 62 -8.90 -32.77 -8.04
CA ASP A 62 -9.59 -33.21 -6.83
C ASP A 62 -8.96 -32.56 -5.59
N LEU A 63 -9.61 -31.54 -5.08
CA LEU A 63 -9.33 -30.90 -3.81
C LEU A 63 -10.22 -31.48 -2.68
N ALA A 64 -10.87 -32.62 -2.88
CA ALA A 64 -11.86 -33.20 -1.97
C ALA A 64 -11.33 -33.53 -0.56
N GLY A 65 -10.02 -33.60 -0.39
CA GLY A 65 -9.39 -33.70 0.95
C GLY A 65 -9.25 -32.35 1.67
N ILE A 66 -9.54 -31.23 0.99
CA ILE A 66 -9.49 -29.90 1.55
C ILE A 66 -10.88 -29.55 2.07
N SER A 67 -11.02 -29.34 3.38
CA SER A 67 -12.28 -28.87 3.96
C SER A 67 -12.48 -27.40 3.60
N MET A 68 -13.06 -27.14 2.43
CA MET A 68 -13.42 -25.79 2.00
C MET A 68 -14.78 -25.39 2.55
N SER A 69 -14.89 -24.14 3.01
CA SER A 69 -16.19 -23.52 3.24
C SER A 69 -16.96 -23.43 1.90
N PRO A 70 -18.27 -23.68 1.85
CA PRO A 70 -19.06 -23.46 0.63
C PRO A 70 -18.92 -22.05 0.05
N PHE A 71 -18.62 -21.06 0.89
CA PHE A 71 -18.33 -19.69 0.46
C PHE A 71 -17.12 -19.62 -0.46
N ASP A 72 -16.12 -20.48 -0.25
CA ASP A 72 -14.83 -20.46 -0.95
C ASP A 72 -14.82 -21.31 -2.23
N TYR A 73 -15.91 -21.96 -2.61
CA TYR A 73 -15.96 -22.75 -3.85
C TYR A 73 -15.58 -21.90 -5.07
N GLY A 74 -14.74 -22.44 -5.95
CA GLY A 74 -14.27 -21.77 -7.17
C GLY A 74 -13.15 -22.54 -7.88
N LEU A 75 -12.65 -21.97 -8.97
CA LEU A 75 -11.54 -22.52 -9.75
C LEU A 75 -10.19 -22.10 -9.16
N PRO A 76 -9.16 -22.96 -9.27
CA PRO A 76 -7.82 -22.62 -8.82
C PRO A 76 -7.20 -21.47 -9.65
N SER A 77 -6.30 -20.74 -9.04
CA SER A 77 -5.53 -19.70 -9.72
C SER A 77 -4.37 -20.31 -10.50
N ILE A 78 -4.21 -19.91 -11.76
CA ILE A 78 -3.11 -20.30 -12.64
C ILE A 78 -2.26 -19.09 -12.93
N ASN A 79 -1.02 -19.07 -12.44
CA ASN A 79 -0.10 -17.96 -12.54
C ASN A 79 1.06 -18.28 -13.48
N PHE A 80 1.41 -17.34 -14.36
CA PHE A 80 2.53 -17.43 -15.28
C PHE A 80 3.54 -16.32 -15.00
N THR A 81 4.80 -16.56 -15.34
CA THR A 81 5.84 -15.51 -15.26
C THR A 81 5.74 -14.54 -16.43
N ASN A 82 5.50 -15.05 -17.65
CA ASN A 82 5.53 -14.27 -18.90
C ASN A 82 4.15 -14.05 -19.52
N PHE A 83 3.14 -14.75 -19.09
CA PHE A 83 1.77 -14.60 -19.55
C PHE A 83 0.85 -14.09 -18.44
N THR A 84 -0.27 -13.54 -18.84
CA THR A 84 -1.29 -13.14 -17.88
C THR A 84 -1.90 -14.39 -17.23
N GLY A 85 -1.89 -14.42 -15.90
CA GLY A 85 -2.53 -15.49 -15.13
C GLY A 85 -4.05 -15.49 -15.29
N LEU A 86 -4.64 -16.64 -15.04
CA LEU A 86 -6.09 -16.86 -14.96
C LEU A 86 -6.45 -17.17 -13.52
N SER A 87 -7.49 -16.55 -13.01
CA SER A 87 -8.02 -16.81 -11.68
C SER A 87 -9.51 -16.56 -11.64
N ASP A 88 -10.21 -17.37 -10.88
CA ASP A 88 -11.53 -17.02 -10.40
C ASP A 88 -11.37 -15.99 -9.27
N PRO A 89 -12.25 -14.96 -9.17
CA PRO A 89 -12.20 -14.06 -8.03
C PRO A 89 -12.35 -14.84 -6.72
N ASN A 90 -11.38 -14.73 -5.83
CA ASN A 90 -11.48 -15.34 -4.52
C ASN A 90 -12.63 -14.70 -3.73
N PRO A 91 -13.54 -15.50 -3.16
CA PRO A 91 -14.56 -14.99 -2.28
C PRO A 91 -13.96 -14.24 -1.10
N ALA A 92 -14.56 -13.12 -0.76
CA ALA A 92 -14.06 -12.30 0.33
C ALA A 92 -15.19 -11.51 0.99
N LEU A 93 -15.35 -11.67 2.30
CA LEU A 93 -16.25 -10.85 3.10
C LEU A 93 -15.43 -9.96 4.04
N ASN A 94 -15.60 -8.66 3.87
CA ASN A 94 -15.13 -7.67 4.81
C ASN A 94 -16.32 -6.89 5.36
N ARG A 95 -16.48 -6.85 6.67
CA ARG A 95 -17.48 -6.04 7.34
C ARG A 95 -16.84 -5.32 8.53
N SER A 96 -16.71 -4.01 8.44
CA SER A 96 -16.28 -3.17 9.56
C SER A 96 -17.44 -2.31 10.06
N GLN A 97 -17.57 -2.21 11.36
CA GLN A 97 -18.54 -1.37 12.05
C GLN A 97 -17.80 -0.54 13.09
N THR A 98 -18.09 0.75 13.14
CA THR A 98 -17.52 1.66 14.12
C THR A 98 -18.64 2.40 14.83
N TYR A 99 -18.64 2.32 16.14
CA TYR A 99 -19.48 3.10 17.03
C TYR A 99 -18.57 4.10 17.73
N ARG A 100 -18.90 5.37 17.66
CA ARG A 100 -18.05 6.43 18.19
C ARG A 100 -18.91 7.46 18.90
N TYR A 101 -18.58 7.74 20.15
CA TYR A 101 -19.12 8.86 20.91
C TYR A 101 -18.01 9.89 21.10
N VAL A 102 -18.32 11.13 20.79
CA VAL A 102 -17.41 12.27 20.95
C VAL A 102 -18.12 13.32 21.76
N ASP A 103 -17.48 13.78 22.81
CA ASP A 103 -17.93 14.91 23.61
C ASP A 103 -16.84 15.96 23.65
N SER A 104 -17.18 17.22 23.42
CA SER A 104 -16.21 18.31 23.33
C SER A 104 -16.77 19.63 23.79
N ILE A 105 -15.88 20.42 24.36
CA ILE A 105 -16.13 21.76 24.87
C ILE A 105 -15.17 22.72 24.18
N ARG A 106 -15.69 23.83 23.72
CA ARG A 106 -14.91 24.96 23.24
C ARG A 106 -15.26 26.19 24.09
N TRP A 107 -14.22 26.76 24.73
CA TRP A 107 -14.34 27.94 25.54
C TRP A 107 -13.45 29.06 24.99
N SER A 108 -14.08 30.16 24.56
CA SER A 108 -13.40 31.33 24.01
C SER A 108 -13.45 32.47 25.03
N LYS A 109 -12.29 32.90 25.53
CA LYS A 109 -12.18 33.99 26.51
C LYS A 109 -11.05 34.91 26.12
N THR A 110 -11.38 36.15 25.76
CA THR A 110 -10.44 37.20 25.41
C THR A 110 -9.44 36.80 24.31
N LYS A 111 -8.29 36.26 24.68
CA LYS A 111 -7.19 35.88 23.78
C LYS A 111 -7.03 34.36 23.68
N HIS A 112 -7.78 33.58 24.40
CA HIS A 112 -7.67 32.14 24.49
C HIS A 112 -8.90 31.46 23.88
N THR A 113 -8.69 30.42 23.11
CA THR A 113 -9.73 29.49 22.67
C THR A 113 -9.31 28.09 23.09
N ILE A 114 -9.82 27.66 24.22
CA ILE A 114 -9.53 26.35 24.79
C ILE A 114 -10.52 25.33 24.21
N SER A 115 -10.01 24.24 23.69
CA SER A 115 -10.78 23.10 23.18
C SER A 115 -10.37 21.84 23.95
N MET A 116 -11.32 21.17 24.55
CA MET A 116 -11.13 19.91 25.27
C MET A 116 -12.18 18.92 24.81
N GLY A 117 -11.84 17.65 24.80
CA GLY A 117 -12.81 16.61 24.45
C GLY A 117 -12.33 15.22 24.79
N ALA A 118 -13.31 14.32 24.77
CA ALA A 118 -13.10 12.88 24.91
C ALA A 118 -13.82 12.14 23.79
N GLU A 119 -13.27 11.01 23.41
CA GLU A 119 -13.85 10.11 22.44
C GLU A 119 -13.77 8.67 22.97
N ILE A 120 -14.87 7.94 22.84
CA ILE A 120 -14.92 6.50 23.05
C ILE A 120 -15.32 5.88 21.71
N ARG A 121 -14.54 4.91 21.25
CA ARG A 121 -14.75 4.23 19.98
C ARG A 121 -14.71 2.73 20.17
N LYS A 122 -15.69 2.03 19.59
CA LYS A 122 -15.70 0.58 19.47
C LYS A 122 -15.62 0.21 18.00
N MET A 123 -14.73 -0.71 17.68
CA MET A 123 -14.59 -1.25 16.32
C MET A 123 -14.88 -2.75 16.32
N ASP A 124 -15.79 -3.14 15.43
CA ASP A 124 -16.14 -4.53 15.15
C ASP A 124 -15.70 -4.83 13.72
N ILE A 125 -14.74 -5.76 13.54
CA ILE A 125 -14.20 -6.13 12.25
C ILE A 125 -14.44 -7.62 12.06
N ASN A 126 -15.21 -7.96 11.04
CA ASN A 126 -15.45 -9.35 10.64
C ASN A 126 -14.88 -9.55 9.26
N ARG A 127 -14.08 -10.58 9.10
CA ARG A 127 -13.43 -10.96 7.84
C ARG A 127 -13.62 -12.45 7.61
N ASP A 128 -13.77 -12.78 6.34
CA ASP A 128 -13.72 -14.13 5.82
C ASP A 128 -13.00 -14.02 4.47
N ILE A 129 -11.72 -14.34 4.46
CA ILE A 129 -10.84 -14.17 3.30
C ILE A 129 -9.84 -15.31 3.31
N ASP A 130 -9.98 -16.20 2.36
CA ASP A 130 -9.02 -17.25 2.08
C ASP A 130 -8.40 -17.05 0.69
N PRO A 131 -7.17 -16.55 0.61
CA PRO A 131 -6.56 -16.23 -0.68
C PRO A 131 -6.15 -17.46 -1.50
N ALA A 132 -6.20 -18.65 -0.95
CA ALA A 132 -5.73 -19.88 -1.59
C ALA A 132 -6.62 -21.10 -1.31
N ALA A 133 -7.89 -20.92 -0.95
CA ALA A 133 -8.84 -22.01 -0.69
C ALA A 133 -8.95 -22.97 -1.88
N ASN A 134 -9.01 -22.42 -3.10
CA ASN A 134 -9.16 -23.19 -4.35
C ASN A 134 -7.83 -23.69 -4.93
N GLY A 135 -6.71 -23.46 -4.24
CA GLY A 135 -5.38 -23.74 -4.74
C GLY A 135 -4.85 -22.69 -5.72
N GLN A 136 -3.53 -22.60 -5.77
CA GLN A 136 -2.79 -21.75 -6.70
C GLN A 136 -1.68 -22.57 -7.33
N PHE A 137 -1.53 -22.45 -8.65
CA PHE A 137 -0.48 -23.10 -9.42
C PHE A 137 0.35 -22.02 -10.11
N SER A 138 1.67 -22.11 -10.00
CA SER A 138 2.58 -21.16 -10.63
C SER A 138 3.53 -21.85 -11.59
N PHE A 139 3.58 -21.35 -12.81
CA PHE A 139 4.40 -21.86 -13.90
C PHE A 139 5.47 -20.84 -14.24
N THR A 140 6.73 -21.25 -14.28
CA THR A 140 7.88 -20.35 -14.41
C THR A 140 8.78 -20.65 -15.61
N GLY A 141 8.52 -21.74 -16.32
CA GLY A 141 9.42 -22.29 -17.33
C GLY A 141 10.50 -23.22 -16.74
N LEU A 142 10.45 -23.49 -15.43
CA LEU A 142 11.46 -24.32 -14.75
C LEU A 142 11.56 -25.72 -15.35
N MET A 143 10.42 -26.36 -15.62
CA MET A 143 10.35 -27.75 -16.05
C MET A 143 10.77 -27.94 -17.52
N THR A 144 10.66 -26.91 -18.33
CA THR A 144 11.09 -26.91 -19.73
C THR A 144 12.45 -26.19 -19.93
N SER A 145 13.10 -25.77 -18.84
CA SER A 145 14.43 -25.14 -18.88
C SER A 145 15.54 -26.18 -19.03
N GLN A 146 16.69 -25.73 -19.54
CA GLN A 146 17.91 -26.54 -19.49
C GLN A 146 18.39 -26.60 -18.05
N LEU A 147 18.66 -27.82 -17.57
CA LEU A 147 19.12 -28.06 -16.21
C LEU A 147 20.63 -28.33 -16.19
N THR A 148 21.27 -27.97 -15.11
CA THR A 148 22.64 -28.38 -14.77
C THR A 148 22.69 -29.87 -14.46
N SER A 149 23.88 -30.44 -14.37
CA SER A 149 24.07 -31.84 -13.93
C SER A 149 23.53 -32.12 -12.51
N THR A 150 23.30 -31.08 -11.72
CA THR A 150 22.71 -31.14 -10.37
C THR A 150 21.20 -30.90 -10.36
N GLY A 151 20.54 -30.78 -11.54
CA GLY A 151 19.10 -30.59 -11.65
C GLY A 151 18.61 -29.16 -11.40
N SER A 152 19.51 -28.18 -11.26
CA SER A 152 19.14 -26.77 -11.13
C SER A 152 19.06 -26.10 -12.50
N PRO A 153 18.17 -25.09 -12.69
CA PRO A 153 18.12 -24.34 -13.95
C PRO A 153 19.46 -23.65 -14.25
N VAL A 154 19.86 -23.62 -15.51
CA VAL A 154 21.03 -22.85 -15.94
C VAL A 154 20.71 -21.37 -15.83
N ALA A 155 21.33 -20.68 -14.89
CA ALA A 155 20.96 -19.33 -14.44
C ALA A 155 21.32 -18.20 -15.41
N SER A 156 22.04 -18.46 -16.53
CA SER A 156 22.49 -17.38 -17.43
C SER A 156 22.47 -17.81 -18.88
N PRO A 157 21.97 -16.96 -19.80
CA PRO A 157 22.08 -17.18 -21.24
C PRO A 157 23.52 -17.35 -21.74
N ALA A 158 24.50 -16.76 -21.05
CA ALA A 158 25.93 -16.88 -21.38
C ALA A 158 26.48 -18.31 -21.18
N ASN A 159 25.82 -19.11 -20.35
CA ASN A 159 26.23 -20.49 -20.05
C ASN A 159 25.42 -21.53 -20.82
N CYS A 160 24.50 -21.09 -21.66
CA CYS A 160 23.77 -21.95 -22.57
C CYS A 160 24.67 -22.26 -23.78
N GLY A 161 24.95 -23.54 -24.00
CA GLY A 161 25.92 -24.05 -24.95
C GLY A 161 26.03 -23.24 -26.23
N ALA A 162 27.24 -23.03 -26.72
CA ALA A 162 27.66 -22.08 -27.71
C ALA A 162 27.00 -22.13 -29.10
N ALA A 163 26.04 -23.02 -29.35
CA ALA A 163 25.44 -23.22 -30.67
C ALA A 163 24.17 -22.38 -30.92
N ASN A 164 23.50 -21.85 -29.90
CA ASN A 164 22.33 -20.98 -30.11
C ASN A 164 22.05 -20.09 -28.91
N PRO A 165 22.59 -18.86 -28.85
CA PRO A 165 22.57 -18.03 -27.65
C PRO A 165 21.18 -17.49 -27.23
N ALA A 166 20.17 -17.69 -28.03
CA ALA A 166 18.90 -16.98 -27.82
C ALA A 166 17.71 -17.83 -27.38
N ALA A 167 17.75 -19.14 -27.47
CA ALA A 167 16.47 -19.89 -27.44
C ALA A 167 16.34 -21.03 -26.43
N THR A 168 17.38 -21.61 -25.88
CA THR A 168 17.26 -22.98 -25.34
C THR A 168 17.49 -23.19 -23.85
N CYS A 169 17.96 -22.21 -23.10
CA CYS A 169 18.20 -22.40 -21.67
C CYS A 169 17.02 -22.01 -20.78
N ILE A 170 16.22 -21.11 -21.26
CA ILE A 170 15.09 -20.58 -20.51
C ILE A 170 13.87 -21.34 -20.97
N GLY A 171 13.26 -22.08 -20.06
CA GLY A 171 12.02 -22.76 -20.34
C GLY A 171 10.86 -21.80 -20.57
N ASN A 172 9.74 -22.34 -21.01
CA ASN A 172 8.53 -21.58 -21.29
C ASN A 172 7.45 -21.96 -20.25
N ASP A 173 6.96 -20.97 -19.51
CA ASP A 173 5.95 -21.16 -18.47
C ASP A 173 4.62 -21.70 -19.02
N PHE A 174 4.25 -21.31 -20.24
CA PHE A 174 3.07 -21.88 -20.91
C PHE A 174 3.29 -23.34 -21.34
N ALA A 175 4.51 -23.71 -21.73
CA ALA A 175 4.84 -25.11 -22.00
C ALA A 175 4.81 -25.95 -20.73
N ASP A 176 5.31 -25.46 -19.59
CA ASP A 176 5.18 -26.12 -18.29
C ASP A 176 3.69 -26.36 -17.95
N PHE A 177 2.83 -25.39 -18.22
CA PHE A 177 1.38 -25.51 -18.04
C PHE A 177 0.77 -26.60 -18.93
N LEU A 178 1.10 -26.62 -20.22
CA LEU A 178 0.60 -27.66 -21.14
C LEU A 178 1.06 -29.06 -20.74
N LEU A 179 2.21 -29.19 -20.13
CA LEU A 179 2.72 -30.45 -19.57
C LEU A 179 2.12 -30.77 -18.21
N GLY A 180 1.44 -29.80 -17.54
CA GLY A 180 0.84 -29.99 -16.22
C GLY A 180 1.84 -30.00 -15.07
N TYR A 181 3.01 -29.37 -15.22
CA TYR A 181 4.07 -29.35 -14.23
C TYR A 181 4.32 -27.96 -13.62
N PRO A 182 3.62 -27.57 -12.54
CA PRO A 182 3.85 -26.31 -11.87
C PRO A 182 5.20 -26.29 -11.15
N ALA A 183 5.84 -25.14 -11.14
CA ALA A 183 7.03 -24.90 -10.32
C ALA A 183 6.67 -24.70 -8.83
N ASN A 184 5.45 -24.22 -8.56
CA ASN A 184 4.97 -23.98 -7.21
C ASN A 184 3.46 -24.26 -7.14
N THR A 185 3.04 -24.87 -6.05
CA THR A 185 1.63 -25.04 -5.70
C THR A 185 1.39 -24.51 -4.29
N LYS A 186 0.27 -23.84 -4.08
CA LYS A 186 -0.15 -23.36 -2.77
C LYS A 186 -1.62 -23.67 -2.55
N VAL A 187 -1.96 -24.09 -1.35
CA VAL A 187 -3.33 -24.31 -0.90
C VAL A 187 -3.45 -23.93 0.56
N GLN A 188 -4.62 -23.48 0.98
CA GLN A 188 -4.91 -23.16 2.37
C GLN A 188 -6.03 -24.06 2.89
N PHE A 189 -5.85 -24.55 4.10
CA PHE A 189 -6.79 -25.39 4.83
C PHE A 189 -7.30 -24.66 6.06
N GLY A 190 -8.52 -24.94 6.51
CA GLY A 190 -9.07 -24.46 7.77
C GLY A 190 -10.09 -23.34 7.60
N ASP A 191 -10.43 -22.68 8.71
CA ASP A 191 -11.41 -21.59 8.78
C ASP A 191 -10.71 -20.24 8.96
N THR A 192 -10.83 -19.39 7.97
CA THR A 192 -10.25 -18.03 7.96
C THR A 192 -11.23 -16.96 8.46
N SER A 193 -12.44 -17.35 8.84
CA SER A 193 -13.46 -16.44 9.38
C SER A 193 -13.03 -15.86 10.73
N THR A 194 -13.02 -14.54 10.86
CA THR A 194 -12.58 -13.84 12.05
C THR A 194 -13.52 -12.71 12.46
N TYR A 195 -13.64 -12.50 13.78
CA TYR A 195 -14.57 -11.54 14.38
C TYR A 195 -13.86 -10.74 15.47
N PHE A 196 -13.11 -9.71 15.08
CA PHE A 196 -12.32 -8.87 15.98
C PHE A 196 -13.14 -7.75 16.62
N ARG A 197 -12.81 -7.46 17.89
CA ARG A 197 -13.38 -6.37 18.70
C ARG A 197 -12.27 -5.63 19.40
N ASN A 198 -12.25 -4.30 19.28
CA ASN A 198 -11.34 -3.44 20.03
C ASN A 198 -11.98 -2.11 20.38
N TRP A 199 -11.39 -1.43 21.37
CA TRP A 199 -11.84 -0.14 21.87
C TRP A 199 -10.71 0.89 21.77
N GLY A 200 -11.11 2.13 21.52
CA GLY A 200 -10.23 3.30 21.58
C GLY A 200 -10.81 4.32 22.58
N TYR A 201 -9.95 4.80 23.47
CA TYR A 201 -10.25 5.85 24.42
C TYR A 201 -9.30 7.00 24.16
N ILE A 202 -9.85 8.18 23.90
CA ILE A 202 -9.07 9.32 23.46
C ILE A 202 -9.50 10.52 24.28
N GLY A 203 -8.53 11.28 24.81
CA GLY A 203 -8.77 12.54 25.47
C GLY A 203 -7.82 13.59 24.94
N TYR A 204 -8.26 14.85 24.83
CA TYR A 204 -7.40 15.93 24.38
C TYR A 204 -7.76 17.26 25.03
N ALA A 205 -6.74 18.12 25.16
CA ALA A 205 -6.90 19.51 25.48
C ALA A 205 -5.94 20.36 24.65
N SER A 206 -6.41 21.47 24.13
CA SER A 206 -5.59 22.43 23.36
C SER A 206 -6.05 23.85 23.58
N ASP A 207 -5.12 24.80 23.43
CA ASP A 207 -5.40 26.23 23.52
C ASP A 207 -4.84 26.93 22.28
N ASP A 208 -5.66 27.74 21.64
CA ASP A 208 -5.27 28.71 20.62
C ASP A 208 -5.13 30.08 21.31
N TRP A 209 -3.90 30.46 21.62
CA TRP A 209 -3.58 31.71 22.30
C TRP A 209 -3.23 32.81 21.30
N HIS A 210 -4.12 33.77 21.14
CA HIS A 210 -3.90 34.97 20.36
C HIS A 210 -3.07 35.97 21.20
N MET A 211 -1.75 35.74 21.32
CA MET A 211 -0.84 36.56 22.09
C MET A 211 -0.89 38.02 21.65
N PHE A 212 -0.81 38.24 20.35
CA PHE A 212 -0.87 39.54 19.69
C PHE A 212 -1.86 39.49 18.51
N PRO A 213 -2.34 40.62 17.99
CA PRO A 213 -3.34 40.61 16.88
C PRO A 213 -2.94 39.83 15.62
N LYS A 214 -1.63 39.60 15.44
CA LYS A 214 -1.07 38.93 14.28
C LYS A 214 -0.23 37.69 14.62
N PHE A 215 -0.30 37.24 15.85
CA PHE A 215 0.47 36.09 16.33
C PHE A 215 -0.43 35.18 17.16
N THR A 216 -0.54 33.95 16.72
CA THR A 216 -1.26 32.88 17.43
C THR A 216 -0.30 31.74 17.75
N LEU A 217 -0.34 31.29 18.99
CA LEU A 217 0.33 30.11 19.50
C LEU A 217 -0.74 29.06 19.80
N THR A 218 -0.64 27.91 19.18
CA THR A 218 -1.48 26.73 19.49
C THR A 218 -0.62 25.70 20.21
N TYR A 219 -1.07 25.21 21.35
CA TYR A 219 -0.45 24.11 22.07
C TYR A 219 -1.50 23.17 22.61
N GLY A 220 -1.16 21.90 22.71
CA GLY A 220 -2.12 20.91 23.20
C GLY A 220 -1.49 19.55 23.42
N LEU A 221 -2.23 18.73 24.13
CA LEU A 221 -1.87 17.35 24.41
C LEU A 221 -3.07 16.45 24.10
N ARG A 222 -2.80 15.33 23.46
CA ARG A 222 -3.76 14.28 23.19
C ARG A 222 -3.23 12.97 23.81
N TYR A 223 -4.08 12.22 24.45
CA TYR A 223 -3.80 10.88 24.94
C TYR A 223 -4.69 9.89 24.20
N GLU A 224 -4.11 8.76 23.80
CA GLU A 224 -4.81 7.71 23.07
C GLU A 224 -4.53 6.35 23.70
N ALA A 225 -5.57 5.62 24.04
CA ALA A 225 -5.47 4.26 24.56
C ALA A 225 -6.26 3.32 23.64
N PHE A 226 -5.58 2.37 23.03
CA PHE A 226 -6.18 1.37 22.16
C PHE A 226 -6.04 0.00 22.80
N THR A 227 -7.16 -0.70 22.95
CA THR A 227 -7.10 -2.08 23.42
C THR A 227 -6.65 -2.99 22.27
N PRO A 228 -5.81 -3.98 22.53
CA PRO A 228 -5.53 -5.02 21.55
C PRO A 228 -6.82 -5.66 21.04
N PRO A 229 -6.93 -5.98 19.74
CA PRO A 229 -8.09 -6.68 19.20
C PRO A 229 -8.26 -8.06 19.83
N VAL A 230 -9.48 -8.39 20.20
CA VAL A 230 -9.87 -9.71 20.70
C VAL A 230 -10.73 -10.40 19.66
N GLU A 231 -10.40 -11.63 19.30
CA GLU A 231 -11.24 -12.47 18.47
C GLU A 231 -12.29 -13.18 19.36
N ILE A 232 -13.59 -13.06 18.99
CA ILE A 232 -14.68 -13.48 19.91
C ILE A 232 -14.80 -14.99 20.02
N ASN A 233 -14.43 -15.76 19.01
CA ASN A 233 -14.45 -17.23 18.98
C ASN A 233 -13.10 -17.85 19.38
N ASN A 234 -12.11 -17.02 19.74
CA ASN A 234 -10.74 -17.42 20.07
C ASN A 234 -9.96 -18.06 18.91
N HIS A 235 -10.33 -17.75 17.66
CA HIS A 235 -9.68 -18.25 16.44
C HIS A 235 -8.42 -17.42 16.09
N ILE A 236 -7.49 -17.32 17.02
CA ILE A 236 -6.16 -16.72 16.82
C ILE A 236 -5.10 -17.56 17.51
N ALA A 237 -3.92 -17.59 16.91
CA ALA A 237 -2.74 -18.22 17.48
C ALA A 237 -1.53 -17.26 17.36
N ASN A 238 -0.60 -17.36 18.29
CA ASN A 238 0.67 -16.68 18.23
C ASN A 238 1.80 -17.66 18.56
N LEU A 239 3.02 -17.32 18.17
CA LEU A 239 4.21 -17.99 18.63
C LEU A 239 4.90 -17.12 19.68
N ILE A 240 5.10 -17.67 20.88
CA ILE A 240 6.00 -17.09 21.86
C ILE A 240 7.39 -17.66 21.61
N VAL A 241 8.35 -16.76 21.43
CA VAL A 241 9.71 -17.07 21.06
C VAL A 241 10.64 -16.69 22.23
N SER A 242 11.59 -17.57 22.56
CA SER A 242 12.62 -17.25 23.56
C SER A 242 13.53 -16.11 23.06
N SER A 243 14.21 -15.43 23.96
CA SER A 243 15.07 -14.28 23.63
C SER A 243 16.22 -14.62 22.68
N ASP A 244 16.64 -15.87 22.64
CA ASP A 244 17.66 -16.41 21.74
C ASP A 244 17.06 -17.02 20.46
N PHE A 245 15.74 -16.96 20.30
CA PHE A 245 14.96 -17.56 19.19
C PHE A 245 15.14 -19.07 19.04
N ALA A 246 15.70 -19.74 20.02
CA ALA A 246 15.97 -21.18 19.98
C ALA A 246 14.74 -22.02 20.32
N GLN A 247 13.82 -21.49 21.12
CA GLN A 247 12.60 -22.18 21.51
C GLN A 247 11.36 -21.41 21.06
N VAL A 248 10.37 -22.13 20.57
CA VAL A 248 9.13 -21.59 20.06
C VAL A 248 7.95 -22.36 20.63
N GLN A 249 6.97 -21.66 21.19
CA GLN A 249 5.77 -22.24 21.77
C GLN A 249 4.52 -21.63 21.13
N CYS A 250 3.67 -22.47 20.54
CA CYS A 250 2.35 -22.02 20.08
C CYS A 250 1.44 -21.72 21.26
N VAL A 251 0.77 -20.56 21.19
CA VAL A 251 -0.24 -20.14 22.17
C VAL A 251 -1.54 -19.73 21.48
N THR A 252 -2.64 -20.06 22.13
CA THR A 252 -4.01 -19.68 21.73
C THR A 252 -4.77 -19.15 22.95
N PRO A 253 -5.86 -18.38 22.79
CA PRO A 253 -6.63 -17.91 23.95
C PRO A 253 -7.19 -19.04 24.84
N VAL A 254 -7.53 -20.17 24.20
CA VAL A 254 -7.95 -21.43 24.84
C VAL A 254 -7.13 -22.55 24.21
N PRO A 255 -6.57 -23.49 24.96
CA PRO A 255 -5.71 -24.55 24.40
C PRO A 255 -6.38 -25.31 23.25
N VAL A 256 -5.67 -25.44 22.13
CA VAL A 256 -6.12 -26.15 20.92
C VAL A 256 -4.95 -26.96 20.35
N GLY A 257 -5.14 -28.27 20.18
CA GLY A 257 -4.09 -29.15 19.69
C GLY A 257 -2.83 -29.13 20.55
N THR A 258 -1.71 -28.76 19.98
CA THR A 258 -0.41 -28.62 20.68
C THR A 258 -0.18 -27.21 21.26
N CYS A 259 -1.08 -26.27 21.02
CA CYS A 259 -0.96 -24.91 21.52
C CYS A 259 -1.48 -24.82 22.95
N ILE A 260 -0.72 -24.13 23.81
CA ILE A 260 -1.10 -23.88 25.20
C ILE A 260 -1.88 -22.56 25.34
N ALA A 261 -2.48 -22.32 26.52
CA ALA A 261 -3.15 -21.07 26.79
C ALA A 261 -2.14 -19.90 26.83
N GLY A 262 -2.44 -18.82 26.11
CA GLY A 262 -1.70 -17.57 26.18
C GLY A 262 -2.04 -16.76 27.43
N GLN A 263 -1.24 -15.73 27.74
CA GLN A 263 -1.46 -14.87 28.91
C GLN A 263 -2.69 -13.95 28.77
N SER A 264 -3.13 -13.66 27.56
CA SER A 264 -4.30 -12.80 27.25
C SER A 264 -5.07 -13.32 26.06
N ARG A 265 -6.34 -12.92 25.92
CA ARG A 265 -7.15 -13.28 24.76
C ARG A 265 -6.67 -12.66 23.44
N SER A 266 -5.95 -11.57 23.49
CA SER A 266 -5.37 -10.91 22.31
C SER A 266 -3.99 -11.45 21.93
N LEU A 267 -3.37 -12.27 22.79
CA LEU A 267 -2.05 -12.90 22.62
C LEU A 267 -0.87 -11.92 22.52
N PHE A 268 -1.10 -10.63 22.73
CA PHE A 268 -0.09 -9.60 22.93
C PHE A 268 -0.58 -8.51 23.90
N ASN A 269 0.35 -7.71 24.42
CA ASN A 269 0.07 -6.73 25.46
C ASN A 269 -0.42 -5.41 24.87
N GLY A 270 -1.30 -4.71 25.59
CA GLY A 270 -1.69 -3.35 25.23
C GLY A 270 -0.60 -2.33 25.56
N HIS A 271 -0.33 -1.41 24.65
CA HIS A 271 0.55 -0.29 24.89
C HIS A 271 -0.26 1.00 25.12
N TYR A 272 -0.16 1.57 26.35
CA TYR A 272 -1.01 2.68 26.78
C TYR A 272 -0.24 3.98 27.07
N LYS A 273 1.03 4.10 26.63
CA LYS A 273 1.84 5.32 26.82
C LYS A 273 1.77 6.28 25.63
N ASN A 274 0.61 6.38 25.00
CA ASN A 274 0.44 7.08 23.73
C ASN A 274 0.05 8.55 23.94
N TRP A 275 1.02 9.37 24.34
CA TRP A 275 0.89 10.81 24.48
C TRP A 275 1.31 11.54 23.23
N ALA A 276 0.43 12.34 22.64
CA ALA A 276 0.62 13.04 21.38
C ALA A 276 0.59 14.56 21.59
N PRO A 277 1.74 15.20 21.90
CA PRO A 277 1.84 16.64 21.98
C PRO A 277 1.72 17.29 20.61
N ARG A 278 1.20 18.52 20.60
CA ARG A 278 1.14 19.39 19.42
C ARG A 278 1.49 20.82 19.77
N LEU A 279 2.22 21.46 18.89
CA LEU A 279 2.62 22.87 19.02
C LEU A 279 2.58 23.50 17.64
N ALA A 280 1.98 24.69 17.50
CA ALA A 280 2.00 25.42 16.26
C ALA A 280 2.02 26.94 16.49
N ILE A 281 2.60 27.65 15.53
CA ILE A 281 2.59 29.11 15.48
C ILE A 281 2.03 29.58 14.13
N ALA A 282 1.31 30.67 14.16
CA ALA A 282 0.92 31.41 12.98
C ALA A 282 1.22 32.90 13.21
N TRP A 283 2.05 33.48 12.35
CA TRP A 283 2.51 34.84 12.48
C TRP A 283 2.36 35.63 11.18
N GLN A 284 1.80 36.81 11.26
CA GLN A 284 1.73 37.76 10.17
C GLN A 284 2.67 38.93 10.52
N PRO A 285 3.89 38.97 9.95
CA PRO A 285 4.85 40.04 10.28
C PRO A 285 4.27 41.44 10.05
N PRO A 286 4.48 42.37 10.97
CA PRO A 286 4.16 43.78 10.73
C PRO A 286 5.18 44.38 9.76
N GLY A 287 4.75 45.34 8.93
CA GLY A 287 5.68 46.07 8.06
C GLY A 287 5.02 46.52 6.77
N LYS A 288 5.54 47.56 6.14
CA LYS A 288 5.01 48.12 4.89
C LYS A 288 5.10 47.13 3.73
N TRP A 289 6.12 46.28 3.73
CA TRP A 289 6.36 45.23 2.72
C TRP A 289 5.38 44.04 2.80
N PHE A 290 4.69 43.88 3.95
CA PHE A 290 3.80 42.76 4.25
C PHE A 290 2.39 43.25 4.56
N ALA A 291 2.00 44.43 4.07
CA ALA A 291 0.69 45.03 4.29
C ALA A 291 -0.13 45.11 2.98
N GLY A 292 -1.43 45.30 3.12
CA GLY A 292 -2.32 45.44 1.98
C GLY A 292 -2.44 44.14 1.15
N GLN A 293 -2.12 44.25 -0.13
CA GLN A 293 -2.17 43.07 -1.04
C GLN A 293 -0.94 42.13 -0.90
N HIS A 294 0.14 42.55 -0.23
CA HIS A 294 1.39 41.82 -0.08
C HIS A 294 1.52 41.18 1.30
N GLN A 295 0.45 40.60 1.81
CA GLN A 295 0.47 39.90 3.10
C GLN A 295 1.39 38.69 3.08
N MET A 296 2.19 38.58 4.15
CA MET A 296 2.98 37.38 4.44
C MET A 296 2.41 36.68 5.66
N THR A 297 2.37 35.35 5.62
CA THR A 297 2.03 34.52 6.78
C THR A 297 3.11 33.47 6.96
N VAL A 298 3.68 33.39 8.14
CA VAL A 298 4.62 32.36 8.55
C VAL A 298 3.90 31.40 9.47
N ARG A 299 4.01 30.10 9.18
CA ARG A 299 3.46 29.03 10.03
C ARG A 299 4.55 28.03 10.33
N ALA A 300 4.58 27.53 11.55
CA ALA A 300 5.37 26.37 11.90
C ALA A 300 4.57 25.50 12.86
N GLY A 301 4.78 24.19 12.78
CA GLY A 301 4.04 23.25 13.61
C GLY A 301 4.83 21.97 13.87
N TYR A 302 4.51 21.36 14.99
CA TYR A 302 4.95 20.03 15.39
C TYR A 302 3.74 19.26 15.92
N SER A 303 3.63 18.01 15.53
CA SER A 303 2.55 17.12 16.00
C SER A 303 2.99 15.67 15.99
N MET A 304 2.36 14.87 16.83
CA MET A 304 2.55 13.44 16.95
C MET A 304 1.21 12.73 16.73
N PHE A 305 1.23 11.59 16.03
CA PHE A 305 0.05 10.78 15.68
C PHE A 305 0.36 9.30 15.83
N TYR A 306 -0.52 8.57 16.52
CA TYR A 306 -0.47 7.11 16.63
C TYR A 306 -1.31 6.44 15.53
N VAL A 307 -0.90 5.24 15.10
CA VAL A 307 -1.54 4.48 14.01
C VAL A 307 -2.22 3.24 14.60
N GLU A 308 -3.47 3.37 15.03
CA GLU A 308 -4.27 2.28 15.63
C GLU A 308 -4.60 1.15 14.64
N SER A 309 -4.84 1.48 13.36
CA SER A 309 -5.30 0.51 12.35
C SER A 309 -4.36 -0.67 12.18
N TYR A 310 -3.10 -0.52 12.55
CA TYR A 310 -2.10 -1.56 12.46
C TYR A 310 -2.39 -2.75 13.38
N LEU A 311 -2.95 -2.53 14.56
CA LEU A 311 -3.34 -3.61 15.50
C LEU A 311 -4.30 -4.64 14.86
N ASN A 312 -5.13 -4.19 13.92
CA ASN A 312 -6.03 -5.09 13.20
C ASN A 312 -5.30 -5.94 12.13
N THR A 313 -4.17 -5.45 11.61
CA THR A 313 -3.31 -6.22 10.71
C THR A 313 -2.67 -7.38 11.46
N LEU A 314 -2.04 -7.10 12.60
CA LEU A 314 -1.45 -8.12 13.48
C LEU A 314 -2.48 -9.19 13.88
N ALA A 315 -3.67 -8.77 14.28
CA ALA A 315 -4.74 -9.69 14.64
C ALA A 315 -5.14 -10.61 13.47
N SER A 316 -5.16 -10.08 12.24
CA SER A 316 -5.46 -10.88 11.04
C SER A 316 -4.35 -11.87 10.71
N GLU A 317 -3.11 -11.55 10.94
CA GLU A 317 -1.97 -12.46 10.75
C GLU A 317 -2.03 -13.62 11.74
N MET A 318 -2.33 -13.35 13.01
CA MET A 318 -2.52 -14.39 14.02
C MET A 318 -3.70 -15.32 13.74
N ALA A 319 -4.69 -14.87 12.97
CA ALA A 319 -5.85 -15.68 12.61
C ALA A 319 -5.58 -16.62 11.42
N ASN A 320 -4.70 -16.23 10.52
CA ASN A 320 -4.40 -16.95 9.29
C ASN A 320 -3.24 -17.95 9.44
N GLN A 321 -3.18 -18.65 10.57
CA GLN A 321 -2.12 -19.63 10.85
C GLN A 321 -2.63 -20.79 11.72
N PRO A 322 -1.88 -21.92 11.78
CA PRO A 322 -2.23 -23.05 12.64
C PRO A 322 -2.43 -22.67 14.10
N PRO A 323 -3.39 -23.31 14.79
CA PRO A 323 -4.16 -24.49 14.36
C PRO A 323 -5.43 -24.18 13.56
N PHE A 324 -5.78 -22.92 13.28
CA PHE A 324 -7.06 -22.53 12.68
C PHE A 324 -7.01 -22.50 11.15
N ALA A 325 -5.94 -21.98 10.58
CA ALA A 325 -5.70 -21.97 9.14
C ALA A 325 -4.26 -22.41 8.84
N THR A 326 -4.08 -23.23 7.82
CA THR A 326 -2.75 -23.75 7.44
C THR A 326 -2.56 -23.62 5.96
N ALA A 327 -1.55 -22.85 5.53
CA ALA A 327 -1.13 -22.79 4.14
C ALA A 327 -0.06 -23.85 3.87
N SER A 328 -0.28 -24.69 2.86
CA SER A 328 0.73 -25.60 2.34
C SER A 328 1.27 -25.03 1.02
N THR A 329 2.58 -24.91 0.91
CA THR A 329 3.24 -24.48 -0.31
C THR A 329 4.30 -25.51 -0.67
N LEU A 330 4.17 -26.12 -1.85
CA LEU A 330 5.17 -27.00 -2.41
C LEU A 330 5.89 -26.25 -3.53
N THR A 331 7.22 -26.25 -3.48
CA THR A 331 8.06 -25.57 -4.47
C THR A 331 9.08 -26.53 -5.02
N THR A 332 9.14 -26.64 -6.34
CA THR A 332 10.22 -27.35 -7.02
C THR A 332 11.45 -26.44 -7.07
N GLN A 333 12.47 -26.72 -6.29
CA GLN A 333 13.75 -26.01 -6.35
C GLN A 333 14.74 -26.66 -7.32
N THR A 334 14.71 -27.97 -7.35
CA THR A 334 15.37 -28.83 -8.33
C THR A 334 14.30 -29.74 -8.90
N VAL A 335 14.49 -30.24 -10.12
CA VAL A 335 13.49 -31.15 -10.72
C VAL A 335 13.39 -32.42 -9.85
N PRO A 336 12.29 -32.62 -9.11
CA PRO A 336 12.11 -33.83 -8.32
C PRO A 336 11.76 -35.00 -9.23
N THR A 337 11.94 -36.20 -8.71
CA THR A 337 11.46 -37.42 -9.38
C THR A 337 10.49 -38.14 -8.45
N PRO A 338 9.19 -38.11 -8.69
CA PRO A 338 8.47 -37.49 -9.81
C PRO A 338 8.30 -35.98 -9.66
N PRO A 339 8.13 -35.21 -10.77
CA PRO A 339 7.88 -33.77 -10.71
C PRO A 339 6.50 -33.47 -10.11
N LEU A 340 6.34 -32.23 -9.59
CA LEU A 340 5.02 -31.71 -9.21
C LEU A 340 4.07 -31.78 -10.43
N SER A 341 2.85 -32.22 -10.22
CA SER A 341 1.83 -32.28 -11.28
C SER A 341 0.49 -31.77 -10.78
N PHE A 342 -0.41 -31.40 -11.67
CA PHE A 342 -1.76 -31.00 -11.29
C PHE A 342 -2.50 -32.07 -10.44
N GLN A 343 -2.19 -33.32 -10.62
CA GLN A 343 -2.93 -34.43 -10.00
C GLN A 343 -2.35 -34.92 -8.68
N THR A 344 -1.07 -34.73 -8.43
CA THR A 344 -0.36 -35.45 -7.37
C THR A 344 0.21 -34.62 -6.26
N ASN A 345 0.09 -33.27 -6.29
CA ASN A 345 0.94 -32.40 -5.46
C ASN A 345 0.26 -31.22 -4.77
N LEU A 346 -1.04 -31.28 -4.55
CA LEU A 346 -1.65 -30.58 -3.45
C LEU A 346 -1.66 -31.56 -2.26
N SER A 347 -0.90 -31.28 -1.21
CA SER A 347 -1.02 -32.07 -0.01
C SER A 347 -2.42 -31.89 0.54
N THR A 348 -3.23 -32.92 0.51
CA THR A 348 -4.61 -32.93 1.02
C THR A 348 -4.67 -33.10 2.53
N ALA A 349 -3.55 -33.36 3.19
CA ALA A 349 -3.48 -33.45 4.63
C ALA A 349 -2.78 -32.21 5.22
N PRO A 350 -3.32 -31.61 6.29
CA PRO A 350 -2.60 -30.59 7.03
C PRO A 350 -1.21 -31.12 7.43
N PRO A 351 -0.13 -30.34 7.29
CA PRO A 351 1.20 -30.80 7.67
C PRO A 351 1.22 -31.16 9.15
N SER A 352 1.88 -32.27 9.49
CA SER A 352 2.03 -32.74 10.88
C SER A 352 2.89 -31.83 11.74
N ALA A 353 3.67 -30.93 11.13
CA ALA A 353 4.51 -29.93 11.82
C ALA A 353 3.75 -28.61 12.01
N LEU A 354 4.07 -27.85 13.05
CA LEU A 354 3.63 -26.47 13.21
C LEU A 354 4.19 -25.64 12.06
N THR A 355 3.33 -25.21 11.16
CA THR A 355 3.66 -24.35 10.02
C THR A 355 3.18 -22.93 10.24
N ASN A 356 3.21 -22.46 11.50
CA ASN A 356 2.93 -21.07 11.80
C ASN A 356 3.90 -20.20 11.02
N THR A 357 3.36 -19.20 10.37
CA THR A 357 4.10 -18.31 9.49
C THR A 357 4.48 -17.01 10.16
N VAL A 358 3.84 -16.67 11.28
CA VAL A 358 4.01 -15.40 11.97
C VAL A 358 4.11 -15.59 13.48
N ALA A 359 5.02 -14.87 14.11
CA ALA A 359 5.13 -14.68 15.54
C ALA A 359 5.07 -13.18 15.83
N ILE A 360 4.07 -12.72 16.56
CA ILE A 360 3.94 -11.32 16.95
C ILE A 360 4.62 -11.10 18.29
N ASP A 361 5.45 -10.06 18.38
CA ASP A 361 6.08 -9.65 19.65
C ASP A 361 5.01 -9.40 20.72
N PRO A 362 5.03 -10.10 21.85
CA PRO A 362 4.07 -9.86 22.93
C PRO A 362 4.07 -8.42 23.46
N ASN A 363 5.15 -7.68 23.27
CA ASN A 363 5.31 -6.28 23.70
C ASN A 363 5.26 -5.29 22.54
N TYR A 364 4.55 -5.62 21.51
CA TYR A 364 4.38 -4.79 20.32
C TYR A 364 3.92 -3.37 20.69
N GLN A 365 4.63 -2.34 20.20
CA GLN A 365 4.33 -0.94 20.46
C GLN A 365 3.50 -0.34 19.31
N VAL A 366 2.55 0.53 19.66
CA VAL A 366 1.75 1.22 18.64
C VAL A 366 2.65 2.16 17.82
N PRO A 367 2.72 1.99 16.50
CA PRO A 367 3.50 2.88 15.64
C PRO A 367 3.03 4.33 15.71
N TYR A 368 3.95 5.29 15.61
CA TYR A 368 3.59 6.70 15.56
C TYR A 368 4.46 7.49 14.58
N ALA A 369 3.92 8.62 14.14
CA ALA A 369 4.60 9.58 13.29
C ALA A 369 4.79 10.92 14.02
N LEU A 370 6.01 11.44 13.98
CA LEU A 370 6.34 12.82 14.34
C LEU A 370 6.34 13.64 13.05
N ILE A 371 5.59 14.73 13.03
CA ILE A 371 5.51 15.61 11.87
C ILE A 371 5.84 17.03 12.32
N TRP A 372 6.81 17.65 11.64
CA TRP A 372 7.11 19.06 11.81
C TRP A 372 7.11 19.75 10.46
N ASN A 373 6.64 20.96 10.44
CA ASN A 373 6.59 21.76 9.24
C ASN A 373 6.86 23.24 9.52
N ALA A 374 7.36 23.93 8.50
CA ALA A 374 7.48 25.37 8.50
C ALA A 374 7.11 25.89 7.11
N SER A 375 6.28 26.91 7.03
CA SER A 375 5.88 27.50 5.75
C SER A 375 5.85 29.02 5.79
N ILE A 376 6.14 29.60 4.64
CA ILE A 376 6.00 31.02 4.36
C ILE A 376 5.06 31.16 3.17
N GLU A 377 3.91 31.77 3.38
CA GLU A 377 2.97 32.16 2.34
C GLU A 377 3.06 33.65 2.09
N TYR A 378 3.25 34.06 0.84
CA TYR A 378 3.36 35.46 0.44
C TYR A 378 2.43 35.76 -0.73
N ASN A 379 1.59 36.79 -0.58
CA ASN A 379 0.71 37.28 -1.61
C ASN A 379 1.49 38.13 -2.62
N LEU A 380 1.80 37.57 -3.79
CA LEU A 380 2.48 38.30 -4.89
C LEU A 380 1.56 39.35 -5.50
N LEU A 381 0.31 38.99 -5.71
CA LEU A 381 -0.75 39.84 -6.26
C LEU A 381 -2.03 39.58 -5.46
N ARG A 382 -3.04 40.44 -5.62
CA ARG A 382 -4.35 40.29 -4.94
C ARG A 382 -4.98 38.90 -5.07
N ASN A 383 -4.72 38.23 -6.19
CA ASN A 383 -5.31 36.92 -6.51
C ASN A 383 -4.26 35.81 -6.68
N MET A 384 -3.01 36.07 -6.31
CA MET A 384 -1.91 35.12 -6.51
C MET A 384 -0.98 35.09 -5.32
N PHE A 385 -0.67 33.89 -4.82
CA PHE A 385 0.28 33.72 -3.74
C PHE A 385 1.30 32.62 -4.08
N VAL A 386 2.46 32.75 -3.47
CA VAL A 386 3.50 31.71 -3.40
C VAL A 386 3.60 31.22 -1.96
N GLU A 387 3.75 29.92 -1.82
CA GLU A 387 4.04 29.27 -0.54
C GLU A 387 5.29 28.41 -0.70
N VAL A 388 6.20 28.55 0.24
CA VAL A 388 7.34 27.66 0.42
C VAL A 388 7.14 26.94 1.74
N MET A 389 7.16 25.61 1.71
CA MET A 389 6.90 24.77 2.87
C MET A 389 7.97 23.69 2.97
N TYR A 390 8.58 23.58 4.12
CA TYR A 390 9.37 22.43 4.52
C TYR A 390 8.52 21.52 5.42
N THR A 391 8.62 20.22 5.19
CA THR A 391 7.99 19.19 6.02
C THR A 391 8.99 18.10 6.33
N GLY A 392 9.17 17.80 7.61
CA GLY A 392 9.87 16.63 8.08
C GLY A 392 8.88 15.65 8.72
N THR A 393 9.07 14.37 8.47
CA THR A 393 8.27 13.30 9.11
C THR A 393 9.22 12.21 9.57
N ARG A 394 9.02 11.72 10.79
CA ARG A 394 9.71 10.55 11.31
C ARG A 394 8.69 9.51 11.77
N GLY A 395 8.71 8.32 11.17
CA GLY A 395 8.02 7.15 11.67
C GLY A 395 8.87 6.45 12.73
N VAL A 396 8.24 6.02 13.80
CA VAL A 396 8.90 5.35 14.94
C VAL A 396 8.05 4.16 15.37
N HIS A 397 8.69 3.10 15.83
CA HIS A 397 8.05 1.83 16.15
C HIS A 397 7.24 1.30 14.97
N LEU A 398 7.79 1.47 13.75
CA LEU A 398 7.20 0.87 12.58
C LEU A 398 7.47 -0.63 12.60
N ASP A 399 6.68 -1.30 11.85
CA ASP A 399 6.66 -2.73 11.69
C ASP A 399 7.95 -3.26 11.04
N GLU A 400 8.54 -4.29 11.64
CA GLU A 400 9.78 -4.93 11.21
C GLU A 400 9.61 -6.44 11.22
N LEU A 401 9.84 -7.08 10.08
CA LEU A 401 9.77 -8.53 9.93
C LEU A 401 11.17 -9.15 9.91
N LEU A 402 11.43 -10.01 10.87
CA LEU A 402 12.63 -10.82 10.96
C LEU A 402 12.31 -12.26 10.52
N GLY A 403 13.05 -12.79 9.55
CA GLY A 403 12.83 -14.15 9.03
C GLY A 403 13.60 -15.19 9.84
N TYR A 404 12.94 -16.26 10.25
CA TYR A 404 13.55 -17.39 10.94
C TYR A 404 13.27 -18.68 10.17
N GLY A 405 14.34 -19.45 9.91
CA GLY A 405 14.24 -20.78 9.32
C GLY A 405 13.81 -21.85 10.34
N PRO A 406 13.73 -23.12 9.91
CA PRO A 406 13.48 -24.24 10.81
C PRO A 406 14.52 -24.26 11.92
N SER A 407 14.08 -24.35 13.17
CA SER A 407 15.00 -24.44 14.30
C SER A 407 15.46 -25.87 14.51
N THR A 408 16.76 -26.07 14.72
CA THR A 408 17.33 -27.38 15.10
C THR A 408 16.88 -27.84 16.48
N SER A 409 16.48 -26.89 17.34
CA SER A 409 15.97 -27.16 18.68
C SER A 409 14.45 -27.41 18.71
N ASN A 410 13.71 -27.02 17.65
CA ASN A 410 12.30 -27.34 17.49
C ASN A 410 11.99 -27.79 16.04
N PRO A 411 12.15 -29.09 15.74
CA PRO A 411 11.94 -29.63 14.39
C PRO A 411 10.50 -29.55 13.92
N HIS A 412 9.57 -29.18 14.79
CA HIS A 412 8.15 -29.03 14.46
C HIS A 412 7.79 -27.63 13.93
N VAL A 413 8.73 -26.69 13.83
CA VAL A 413 8.52 -25.35 13.27
C VAL A 413 9.25 -25.23 11.95
N ALA A 414 8.48 -25.12 10.86
CA ALA A 414 9.03 -25.08 9.49
C ALA A 414 9.73 -23.75 9.13
N GLY A 415 9.59 -22.72 9.95
CA GLY A 415 10.06 -21.36 9.75
C GLY A 415 8.93 -20.35 9.91
N PHE A 416 9.26 -19.14 10.34
CA PHE A 416 8.28 -18.08 10.59
C PHE A 416 8.90 -16.70 10.41
N THR A 417 8.08 -15.67 10.28
CA THR A 417 8.46 -14.28 10.43
C THR A 417 8.13 -13.81 11.84
N TYR A 418 9.08 -13.13 12.48
CA TYR A 418 8.87 -12.45 13.76
C TYR A 418 8.58 -10.99 13.51
N ASP A 419 7.38 -10.56 13.86
CA ASP A 419 6.89 -9.22 13.66
C ASP A 419 7.07 -8.39 14.93
N THR A 420 7.88 -7.35 14.84
CA THR A 420 8.26 -6.45 15.93
C THR A 420 8.24 -4.99 15.51
N THR A 421 8.57 -4.08 16.41
CA THR A 421 8.47 -2.63 16.20
C THR A 421 9.82 -1.94 16.13
N GLY A 422 10.80 -2.59 15.50
CA GLY A 422 12.17 -2.07 15.34
C GLY A 422 12.33 -1.02 14.25
N ALA A 423 11.47 -1.02 13.25
CA ALA A 423 11.63 -0.20 12.05
C ALA A 423 11.34 1.29 12.27
N PHE A 424 11.96 2.12 11.42
CA PHE A 424 11.77 3.57 11.42
C PHE A 424 11.86 4.17 10.02
N SER A 425 11.34 5.39 9.88
CA SER A 425 11.42 6.14 8.62
C SER A 425 11.72 7.61 8.84
N ASN A 426 12.32 8.25 7.84
CA ASN A 426 12.60 9.69 7.83
C ASN A 426 12.27 10.27 6.46
N LEU A 427 11.39 11.26 6.42
CA LEU A 427 11.08 12.05 5.24
C LEU A 427 11.48 13.50 5.46
N ASN A 428 12.17 14.08 4.49
CA ASN A 428 12.41 15.53 4.40
C ASN A 428 11.91 16.01 3.04
N SER A 429 11.10 17.05 3.03
CA SER A 429 10.45 17.57 1.83
C SER A 429 10.42 19.09 1.82
N LEU A 430 10.84 19.68 0.70
CA LEU A 430 10.67 21.09 0.39
C LEU A 430 9.65 21.22 -0.75
N GLN A 431 8.59 21.97 -0.51
CA GLN A 431 7.54 22.24 -1.47
C GLN A 431 7.46 23.72 -1.80
N VAL A 432 7.38 24.04 -3.07
CA VAL A 432 7.07 25.39 -3.57
C VAL A 432 5.74 25.32 -4.32
N ARG A 433 4.78 26.12 -3.90
CA ARG A 433 3.45 26.21 -4.51
C ARG A 433 3.16 27.62 -4.98
N LEU A 434 2.80 27.77 -6.24
CA LEU A 434 2.29 29.00 -6.82
C LEU A 434 0.82 28.81 -7.17
N GLN A 435 -0.06 29.65 -6.66
CA GLN A 435 -1.49 29.55 -6.90
C GLN A 435 -2.10 30.90 -7.27
N LYS A 436 -2.88 30.88 -8.35
CA LYS A 436 -3.71 32.01 -8.79
C LYS A 436 -5.19 31.63 -8.66
N ARG A 437 -5.93 32.42 -7.88
CA ARG A 437 -7.39 32.29 -7.79
C ARG A 437 -8.04 32.74 -9.10
N MET A 438 -9.26 32.26 -9.38
CA MET A 438 -10.00 32.61 -10.59
C MET A 438 -10.10 34.13 -10.72
N SER A 439 -9.50 34.63 -11.77
CA SER A 439 -9.54 36.07 -12.10
C SER A 439 -9.23 36.24 -13.58
N ARG A 440 -10.02 37.06 -14.25
CA ARG A 440 -9.97 37.28 -15.72
C ARG A 440 -9.98 35.95 -16.50
N GLY A 441 -10.83 35.00 -16.07
CA GLY A 441 -11.01 33.72 -16.72
C GLY A 441 -9.91 32.67 -16.43
N LEU A 442 -8.84 33.00 -15.72
CA LEU A 442 -7.71 32.09 -15.45
C LEU A 442 -7.56 31.78 -13.96
N MET A 443 -7.55 30.50 -13.64
CA MET A 443 -7.11 29.93 -12.36
C MET A 443 -6.01 28.92 -12.63
N PHE A 444 -4.96 28.90 -11.82
CA PHE A 444 -3.95 27.83 -11.88
C PHE A 444 -3.31 27.58 -10.51
N MET A 445 -2.79 26.38 -10.37
CA MET A 445 -1.88 25.98 -9.29
C MET A 445 -0.73 25.20 -9.89
N ALA A 446 0.49 25.54 -9.48
CA ALA A 446 1.70 24.78 -9.77
C ALA A 446 2.39 24.47 -8.44
N ARG A 447 2.79 23.22 -8.26
CA ARG A 447 3.48 22.72 -7.07
C ARG A 447 4.67 21.88 -7.50
N TYR A 448 5.82 22.26 -6.99
CA TYR A 448 7.04 21.46 -7.10
C TYR A 448 7.44 20.97 -5.72
N THR A 449 7.77 19.70 -5.62
CA THR A 449 8.24 19.05 -4.40
C THR A 449 9.59 18.41 -4.66
N TYR A 450 10.54 18.72 -3.80
CA TYR A 450 11.82 18.03 -3.69
C TYR A 450 11.84 17.30 -2.36
N SER A 451 11.99 15.97 -2.37
CA SER A 451 11.89 15.16 -1.15
C SER A 451 12.90 14.02 -1.13
N LYS A 452 13.20 13.56 0.08
CA LYS A 452 13.98 12.33 0.33
C LYS A 452 13.32 11.56 1.46
N SER A 453 12.89 10.34 1.14
CA SER A 453 12.36 9.38 2.10
C SER A 453 13.31 8.22 2.28
N LEU A 454 13.61 7.91 3.52
CA LEU A 454 14.48 6.80 3.95
C LEU A 454 13.74 5.95 4.97
N ASP A 455 13.89 4.64 4.89
CA ASP A 455 13.38 3.68 5.85
C ASP A 455 14.17 2.36 5.79
N ASP A 456 13.84 1.42 6.65
CA ASP A 456 14.48 0.11 6.73
C ASP A 456 13.55 -1.05 6.34
N ALA A 457 12.25 -0.82 6.15
CA ALA A 457 11.29 -1.90 6.00
C ALA A 457 10.26 -1.75 4.87
N SER A 458 10.28 -0.67 4.05
CA SER A 458 9.27 -0.52 2.99
C SER A 458 9.45 -1.48 1.83
N THR A 459 8.34 -2.01 1.31
CA THR A 459 8.33 -2.82 0.10
C THR A 459 8.32 -1.98 -1.18
N ILE A 460 8.58 -2.61 -2.32
CA ILE A 460 8.39 -2.04 -3.66
C ILE A 460 6.92 -1.63 -3.81
N GLY A 461 6.70 -0.38 -4.20
CA GLY A 461 5.35 0.18 -4.37
C GLY A 461 4.73 0.82 -3.13
N GLY A 462 5.43 0.80 -1.98
CA GLY A 462 5.04 1.54 -0.77
C GLY A 462 3.91 0.91 0.04
N GLY A 463 3.57 -0.34 -0.24
CA GLY A 463 2.53 -1.06 0.50
C GLY A 463 3.04 -2.38 1.04
N GLY A 464 3.10 -2.54 2.34
CA GLY A 464 3.44 -3.79 3.00
C GLY A 464 4.88 -3.84 3.51
N GLN A 465 5.22 -4.95 4.13
CA GLN A 465 6.45 -5.20 4.86
C GLN A 465 7.45 -5.95 4.00
N THR A 466 8.71 -5.77 4.29
CA THR A 466 9.80 -6.57 3.72
C THR A 466 10.55 -7.26 4.85
N VAL A 467 10.75 -8.55 4.73
CA VAL A 467 11.62 -9.27 5.67
C VAL A 467 13.03 -8.71 5.57
N ILE A 468 13.61 -8.37 6.69
CA ILE A 468 14.99 -7.89 6.81
C ILE A 468 15.94 -8.95 6.25
N GLN A 469 16.95 -8.53 5.49
CA GLN A 469 17.91 -9.47 4.90
C GLN A 469 18.76 -10.18 5.96
N ASN A 470 19.20 -9.45 6.98
CA ASN A 470 20.08 -9.97 8.04
C ASN A 470 19.52 -9.59 9.41
N ASN A 471 18.95 -10.56 10.12
CA ASN A 471 18.39 -10.34 11.46
C ASN A 471 19.42 -9.86 12.49
N ALA A 472 20.72 -10.14 12.29
CA ALA A 472 21.80 -9.68 13.17
C ALA A 472 22.16 -8.19 12.92
N ASP A 473 21.80 -7.65 11.77
CA ASP A 473 22.01 -6.25 11.40
C ASP A 473 20.80 -5.68 10.64
N PRO A 474 19.67 -5.43 11.32
CA PRO A 474 18.48 -4.85 10.68
C PRO A 474 18.76 -3.48 10.06
N ARG A 475 19.69 -2.71 10.61
CA ARG A 475 20.06 -1.39 10.09
C ARG A 475 20.79 -1.44 8.74
N GLY A 476 21.33 -2.58 8.35
CA GLY A 476 21.88 -2.82 7.01
C GLY A 476 20.83 -2.69 5.89
N ASP A 477 19.55 -2.72 6.24
CA ASP A 477 18.44 -2.47 5.31
C ASP A 477 18.01 -1.00 5.21
N TYR A 478 18.64 -0.10 6.00
CA TYR A 478 18.33 1.33 5.91
C TYR A 478 18.76 1.93 4.57
N GLY A 479 17.81 2.41 3.81
CA GLY A 479 18.01 2.93 2.47
C GLY A 479 16.88 3.84 2.01
N LEU A 480 16.84 4.15 0.71
CA LEU A 480 15.70 4.89 0.14
C LEU A 480 14.41 4.09 0.36
N SER A 481 13.33 4.78 0.73
CA SER A 481 11.99 4.19 0.74
C SER A 481 11.61 3.73 -0.66
N SER A 482 10.93 2.60 -0.80
CA SER A 482 10.48 2.09 -2.10
C SER A 482 9.55 3.05 -2.87
N PHE A 483 8.97 4.01 -2.17
CA PHE A 483 8.11 5.07 -2.71
C PHE A 483 8.78 6.45 -2.75
N ASP A 484 10.11 6.55 -2.54
CA ASP A 484 10.83 7.83 -2.69
C ASP A 484 10.67 8.37 -4.10
N MET A 485 10.24 9.62 -4.20
CA MET A 485 10.18 10.38 -5.43
C MET A 485 10.93 11.68 -5.22
N ARG A 486 12.18 11.72 -5.72
CA ARG A 486 13.09 12.84 -5.47
C ARG A 486 12.55 14.18 -5.97
N HIS A 487 11.94 14.18 -7.13
CA HIS A 487 11.37 15.34 -7.79
C HIS A 487 9.93 15.04 -8.19
N GLN A 488 9.01 15.91 -7.81
CA GLN A 488 7.61 15.83 -8.22
C GLN A 488 7.09 17.20 -8.61
N PHE A 489 6.49 17.31 -9.78
CA PHE A 489 5.79 18.49 -10.25
C PHE A 489 4.31 18.16 -10.50
N LEU A 490 3.44 18.95 -9.91
CA LEU A 490 1.99 18.89 -10.13
C LEU A 490 1.51 20.28 -10.54
N GLY A 491 0.75 20.33 -11.62
CA GLY A 491 0.14 21.56 -12.08
C GLY A 491 -1.29 21.31 -12.51
N ASN A 492 -2.14 22.29 -12.31
CA ASN A 492 -3.46 22.33 -12.93
C ASN A 492 -3.82 23.76 -13.29
N PHE A 493 -4.58 23.92 -14.35
CA PHE A 493 -5.19 25.19 -14.67
C PHE A 493 -6.60 24.99 -15.23
N THR A 494 -7.41 26.02 -15.02
CA THR A 494 -8.70 26.21 -15.65
C THR A 494 -8.69 27.55 -16.35
N TYR A 495 -8.98 27.55 -17.65
CA TYR A 495 -9.09 28.77 -18.42
C TYR A 495 -10.44 28.85 -19.10
N GLN A 496 -11.20 29.85 -18.70
CA GLN A 496 -12.41 30.22 -19.39
C GLN A 496 -12.03 31.12 -20.56
N LEU A 497 -12.20 30.65 -21.76
CA LEU A 497 -11.85 31.37 -22.97
C LEU A 497 -12.64 32.68 -23.06
N PRO A 498 -12.03 33.79 -23.53
CA PRO A 498 -12.65 35.11 -23.55
C PRO A 498 -13.64 35.27 -24.72
N PHE A 499 -14.52 34.25 -24.87
CA PHE A 499 -15.56 34.22 -25.90
C PHE A 499 -16.97 34.18 -25.28
N GLY A 500 -17.92 34.88 -25.85
CA GLY A 500 -19.32 34.87 -25.46
C GLY A 500 -19.80 36.16 -24.78
N ASP A 501 -20.89 36.08 -24.01
CA ASP A 501 -21.52 37.24 -23.37
C ASP A 501 -20.57 37.96 -22.44
N ARG A 502 -20.49 39.31 -22.59
CA ARG A 502 -19.64 40.19 -21.79
C ARG A 502 -18.15 39.83 -21.84
N GLN A 503 -17.73 39.03 -22.84
CA GLN A 503 -16.32 38.69 -23.09
C GLN A 503 -15.76 39.58 -24.22
N ARG A 504 -14.43 39.40 -24.50
CA ARG A 504 -13.74 40.22 -25.49
C ARG A 504 -14.07 39.86 -26.94
N PHE A 505 -14.37 38.58 -27.20
CA PHE A 505 -14.54 38.03 -28.55
C PHE A 505 -15.82 37.20 -28.67
N ALA A 506 -16.31 36.98 -29.91
CA ALA A 506 -17.45 36.12 -30.25
C ALA A 506 -18.68 36.42 -29.40
N THR A 507 -19.05 37.70 -29.29
CA THR A 507 -20.14 38.19 -28.40
C THR A 507 -21.54 38.00 -28.98
N LYS A 508 -21.68 37.77 -30.30
CA LYS A 508 -22.96 37.70 -30.99
C LYS A 508 -23.02 36.60 -32.06
N GLY A 509 -24.22 36.25 -32.50
CA GLY A 509 -24.46 35.33 -33.61
C GLY A 509 -23.93 33.90 -33.38
N TRP A 510 -23.67 33.21 -34.49
CA TRP A 510 -23.23 31.83 -34.48
C TRP A 510 -21.86 31.65 -33.78
N GLN A 511 -20.99 32.66 -33.84
CA GLN A 511 -19.70 32.63 -33.15
C GLN A 511 -19.85 32.53 -31.64
N LYS A 512 -20.81 33.25 -31.03
CA LYS A 512 -21.16 33.10 -29.62
C LYS A 512 -21.73 31.71 -29.35
N ALA A 513 -22.59 31.20 -30.24
CA ALA A 513 -23.19 29.88 -30.08
C ALA A 513 -22.12 28.77 -30.09
N VAL A 514 -21.09 28.88 -30.92
CA VAL A 514 -20.03 27.87 -31.06
C VAL A 514 -18.94 28.05 -30.03
N PHE A 515 -18.39 29.25 -29.83
CA PHE A 515 -17.20 29.51 -29.00
C PHE A 515 -17.51 30.06 -27.61
N GLY A 516 -18.74 30.53 -27.36
CA GLY A 516 -19.13 31.10 -26.07
C GLY A 516 -19.06 30.06 -24.94
N ALA A 517 -18.66 30.52 -23.76
CA ALA A 517 -18.58 29.72 -22.53
C ALA A 517 -17.68 28.47 -22.60
N LEU A 518 -16.71 28.43 -23.52
CA LEU A 518 -15.72 27.39 -23.58
C LEU A 518 -14.74 27.47 -22.40
N ARG A 519 -14.48 26.32 -21.77
CA ARG A 519 -13.56 26.19 -20.66
C ARG A 519 -12.56 25.08 -20.94
N VAL A 520 -11.29 25.39 -20.79
CA VAL A 520 -10.21 24.42 -20.84
C VAL A 520 -9.78 24.10 -19.42
N ASN A 521 -9.69 22.82 -19.09
CA ASN A 521 -9.12 22.33 -17.83
C ASN A 521 -7.94 21.42 -18.18
N SER A 522 -6.81 21.60 -17.52
CA SER A 522 -5.67 20.72 -17.73
C SER A 522 -4.96 20.43 -16.42
N SER A 523 -4.38 19.23 -16.31
CA SER A 523 -3.50 18.83 -15.24
C SER A 523 -2.20 18.29 -15.80
N PHE A 524 -1.10 18.57 -15.10
CA PHE A 524 0.25 18.15 -15.42
C PHE A 524 0.79 17.37 -14.24
N THR A 525 1.38 16.23 -14.49
CA THR A 525 2.09 15.44 -13.49
C THR A 525 3.43 15.02 -14.08
N ALA A 526 4.50 15.30 -13.36
CA ALA A 526 5.83 14.80 -13.68
C ALA A 526 6.51 14.38 -12.39
N HIS A 527 7.18 13.23 -12.37
CA HIS A 527 7.97 12.79 -11.23
C HIS A 527 9.15 11.94 -11.65
N SER A 528 10.19 11.94 -10.82
CA SER A 528 11.31 11.00 -10.93
C SER A 528 10.85 9.58 -10.67
N GLY A 529 11.64 8.60 -11.11
CA GLY A 529 11.38 7.20 -10.83
C GLY A 529 11.45 6.86 -9.35
N THR A 530 10.77 5.79 -8.96
CA THR A 530 10.86 5.18 -7.63
C THR A 530 12.05 4.23 -7.54
N PRO A 531 12.60 4.00 -6.35
CA PRO A 531 13.72 3.07 -6.17
C PRO A 531 13.29 1.60 -6.17
N TYR A 532 14.21 0.72 -6.58
CA TYR A 532 14.06 -0.72 -6.64
C TYR A 532 15.26 -1.42 -6.00
N THR A 533 15.00 -2.55 -5.36
CA THR A 533 16.03 -3.45 -4.81
C THR A 533 16.37 -4.54 -5.82
N VAL A 534 17.65 -4.79 -6.05
CA VAL A 534 18.10 -5.95 -6.82
C VAL A 534 18.20 -7.16 -5.91
N ARG A 535 17.40 -8.18 -6.20
CA ARG A 535 17.34 -9.44 -5.45
C ARG A 535 17.81 -10.58 -6.34
N VAL A 536 18.24 -11.69 -5.71
CA VAL A 536 18.60 -12.88 -6.45
C VAL A 536 17.41 -13.80 -6.66
N PHE A 537 17.42 -14.55 -7.78
CA PHE A 537 16.34 -15.45 -8.14
C PHE A 537 16.29 -16.68 -7.23
N SER A 538 17.45 -17.23 -6.85
CA SER A 538 17.57 -18.41 -5.99
C SER A 538 18.56 -18.17 -4.86
N LYS A 539 18.21 -18.66 -3.68
CA LYS A 539 19.09 -18.59 -2.51
C LYS A 539 20.33 -19.46 -2.68
N ASN A 540 21.42 -19.04 -2.07
CA ASN A 540 22.56 -19.91 -1.89
C ASN A 540 22.16 -21.08 -0.98
N GLN A 541 22.34 -22.32 -1.46
CA GLN A 541 21.92 -23.53 -0.73
C GLN A 541 22.61 -23.69 0.64
N SER A 542 23.83 -23.17 0.79
CA SER A 542 24.53 -23.16 2.08
C SER A 542 23.91 -22.25 3.14
N CYS A 543 22.99 -21.38 2.72
CA CYS A 543 22.37 -20.35 3.56
C CYS A 543 20.91 -20.65 3.94
N GLN A 544 20.40 -21.81 3.64
CA GLN A 544 18.97 -22.15 3.86
C GLN A 544 18.54 -22.03 5.34
N ASN A 545 19.45 -22.22 6.26
CA ASN A 545 19.19 -22.18 7.70
C ASN A 545 19.65 -20.87 8.36
N VAL A 546 20.08 -19.87 7.59
CA VAL A 546 20.47 -18.58 8.13
C VAL A 546 19.22 -17.71 8.25
N PRO A 547 18.93 -17.15 9.43
CA PRO A 547 17.80 -16.25 9.62
C PRO A 547 17.88 -15.03 8.67
N GLY A 548 16.76 -14.65 8.05
CA GLY A 548 16.68 -13.48 7.20
C GLY A 548 16.95 -13.70 5.71
N VAL A 549 17.43 -14.85 5.28
CA VAL A 549 17.79 -15.13 3.86
C VAL A 549 16.64 -15.01 2.86
N ASN A 550 15.41 -14.76 3.28
CA ASN A 550 14.26 -14.65 2.38
C ASN A 550 14.26 -13.37 1.52
N SER A 551 15.12 -12.41 1.79
CA SER A 551 15.26 -11.13 1.09
C SER A 551 16.65 -10.92 0.50
N GLU A 552 17.35 -12.00 0.13
CA GLU A 552 18.73 -11.97 -0.36
C GLU A 552 18.90 -11.01 -1.53
N ARG A 553 19.82 -10.06 -1.38
CA ARG A 553 20.20 -9.09 -2.41
C ARG A 553 21.39 -9.59 -3.21
N ALA A 554 21.60 -9.00 -4.38
CA ALA A 554 22.81 -9.23 -5.15
C ALA A 554 24.02 -8.51 -4.54
N ASP A 555 25.23 -8.95 -4.84
CA ASP A 555 26.46 -8.18 -4.58
C ASP A 555 26.69 -7.12 -5.64
N LEU A 556 27.33 -6.01 -5.27
CA LEU A 556 27.84 -5.00 -6.17
C LEU A 556 29.28 -5.31 -6.59
N ILE A 557 29.57 -5.19 -7.88
CA ILE A 557 30.93 -5.28 -8.38
C ILE A 557 31.62 -3.92 -8.17
N ALA A 558 32.69 -3.92 -7.39
CA ALA A 558 33.42 -2.72 -7.04
C ALA A 558 33.85 -1.91 -8.28
N GLY A 559 33.65 -0.59 -8.26
CA GLY A 559 34.00 0.32 -9.36
C GLY A 559 33.02 0.35 -10.51
N GLN A 560 31.96 -0.46 -10.50
CA GLN A 560 30.90 -0.40 -11.52
C GLN A 560 29.78 0.57 -11.09
N ALA A 561 29.43 1.49 -12.00
CA ALA A 561 28.30 2.38 -11.79
C ALA A 561 26.97 1.62 -12.07
N ILE A 562 25.98 1.80 -11.19
CA ILE A 562 24.64 1.21 -11.38
C ILE A 562 23.89 1.90 -12.53
N ALA A 563 24.01 3.23 -12.62
CA ALA A 563 23.34 4.01 -13.66
C ALA A 563 24.03 3.87 -15.01
N VAL A 564 23.25 3.78 -16.08
CA VAL A 564 23.72 3.90 -17.47
C VAL A 564 23.45 5.31 -17.99
N ALA A 565 24.30 5.82 -18.88
CA ALA A 565 24.16 7.18 -19.41
C ALA A 565 22.89 7.35 -20.25
N ASN A 566 22.49 6.31 -21.00
CA ASN A 566 21.31 6.31 -21.87
C ASN A 566 20.50 5.05 -21.62
N PRO A 567 19.59 5.05 -20.62
CA PRO A 567 18.78 3.89 -20.31
C PRO A 567 17.81 3.57 -21.47
N THR A 568 17.70 2.28 -21.78
CA THR A 568 16.78 1.74 -22.79
C THR A 568 15.77 0.79 -22.15
N VAL A 569 14.76 0.37 -22.91
CA VAL A 569 13.80 -0.63 -22.44
C VAL A 569 14.50 -1.97 -22.15
N GLN A 570 15.51 -2.35 -22.92
CA GLN A 570 16.27 -3.59 -22.76
C GLN A 570 17.36 -3.50 -21.68
N GLU A 571 17.84 -2.31 -21.37
CA GLU A 571 18.86 -2.07 -20.35
C GLU A 571 18.60 -0.75 -19.65
N TRP A 572 17.86 -0.83 -18.54
CA TRP A 572 17.51 0.35 -17.76
C TRP A 572 18.62 0.77 -16.80
N PHE A 573 19.38 -0.19 -16.29
CA PHE A 573 20.55 0.03 -15.45
C PHE A 573 21.67 -0.94 -15.85
N ASN A 574 22.89 -0.68 -15.41
CA ASN A 574 24.04 -1.52 -15.70
C ASN A 574 23.92 -2.89 -15.01
N ARG A 575 23.55 -3.89 -15.78
CA ARG A 575 23.40 -5.28 -15.30
C ARG A 575 24.72 -5.88 -14.83
N ALA A 576 25.85 -5.48 -15.45
CA ALA A 576 27.19 -5.93 -15.11
C ALA A 576 27.71 -5.36 -13.78
N ALA A 577 26.98 -4.42 -13.15
CA ALA A 577 27.31 -3.93 -11.81
C ALA A 577 26.89 -4.90 -10.70
N PHE A 578 26.13 -5.95 -11.01
CA PHE A 578 25.60 -6.90 -10.04
C PHE A 578 26.10 -8.31 -10.31
N GLN A 579 26.28 -9.07 -9.24
CA GLN A 579 26.59 -10.49 -9.25
C GLN A 579 25.83 -11.25 -8.16
N ALA A 580 25.78 -12.58 -8.27
CA ALA A 580 25.26 -13.39 -7.19
C ALA A 580 26.11 -13.19 -5.91
N PRO A 581 25.49 -13.14 -4.73
CA PRO A 581 26.23 -12.94 -3.50
C PRO A 581 27.22 -14.10 -3.23
N ALA A 582 28.42 -13.74 -2.85
CA ALA A 582 29.45 -14.72 -2.48
C ALA A 582 29.15 -15.41 -1.14
N GLY A 583 28.42 -14.71 -0.27
CA GLY A 583 27.96 -15.20 1.05
C GLY A 583 26.46 -15.42 1.11
N CYS A 584 25.92 -15.39 2.32
CA CYS A 584 24.47 -15.51 2.57
C CYS A 584 23.73 -14.18 2.43
N PHE A 585 24.42 -13.06 2.46
CA PHE A 585 23.84 -11.72 2.37
C PHE A 585 24.58 -10.92 1.30
N GLY A 586 23.84 -10.38 0.35
CA GLY A 586 24.43 -9.50 -0.66
C GLY A 586 24.68 -8.09 -0.10
N ASP A 587 25.69 -7.41 -0.64
CA ASP A 587 26.17 -6.10 -0.19
C ASP A 587 25.53 -4.92 -0.91
N SER A 588 24.71 -5.16 -1.97
CA SER A 588 24.01 -4.06 -2.63
C SER A 588 23.02 -3.39 -1.68
N ALA A 589 22.98 -2.07 -1.70
CA ALA A 589 22.03 -1.34 -0.87
C ALA A 589 20.58 -1.62 -1.29
N ARG A 590 19.68 -1.66 -0.32
CA ARG A 590 18.24 -1.70 -0.57
C ARG A 590 17.83 -0.47 -1.40
N ASN A 591 16.99 -0.68 -2.41
CA ASN A 591 16.47 0.40 -3.25
C ASN A 591 17.55 1.24 -3.97
N SER A 592 18.62 0.59 -4.41
CA SER A 592 19.77 1.24 -5.06
C SER A 592 19.54 1.59 -6.54
N VAL A 593 18.59 0.96 -7.21
CA VAL A 593 18.26 1.21 -8.62
C VAL A 593 17.07 2.16 -8.71
N ILE A 594 17.19 3.22 -9.50
CA ILE A 594 16.09 4.15 -9.74
C ILE A 594 15.35 3.77 -11.03
N GLY A 595 14.06 3.50 -10.92
CA GLY A 595 13.20 3.17 -12.04
C GLY A 595 12.83 4.35 -12.93
N PRO A 596 11.98 4.15 -13.94
CA PRO A 596 11.54 5.21 -14.84
C PRO A 596 10.70 6.26 -14.12
N GLY A 597 10.90 7.53 -14.51
CA GLY A 597 10.01 8.62 -14.15
C GLY A 597 8.76 8.62 -15.03
N ALA A 598 7.77 9.44 -14.67
CA ALA A 598 6.56 9.59 -15.46
C ALA A 598 6.24 11.05 -15.75
N PHE A 599 5.64 11.28 -16.91
CA PHE A 599 5.13 12.59 -17.35
C PHE A 599 3.77 12.42 -18.01
N THR A 600 2.76 13.10 -17.50
CA THR A 600 1.40 13.01 -18.02
C THR A 600 0.74 14.38 -18.07
N ILE A 601 0.11 14.68 -19.21
CA ILE A 601 -0.80 15.82 -19.37
C ILE A 601 -2.20 15.28 -19.63
N ASN A 602 -3.15 15.65 -18.78
CA ASN A 602 -4.56 15.42 -19.03
C ASN A 602 -5.22 16.76 -19.34
N SER A 603 -6.10 16.80 -20.34
CA SER A 603 -6.78 18.03 -20.73
C SER A 603 -8.23 17.77 -21.06
N GLY A 604 -9.08 18.73 -20.75
CA GLY A 604 -10.48 18.70 -21.08
C GLY A 604 -10.96 20.02 -21.64
N LEU A 605 -11.85 19.96 -22.62
CA LEU A 605 -12.60 21.09 -23.13
C LEU A 605 -14.08 20.89 -22.78
N SER A 606 -14.68 21.86 -22.14
CA SER A 606 -16.10 21.80 -21.76
C SER A 606 -16.86 23.04 -22.24
N LYS A 607 -18.11 22.80 -22.56
CA LYS A 607 -19.07 23.83 -22.97
C LYS A 607 -20.44 23.55 -22.39
N THR A 608 -21.05 24.57 -21.79
CA THR A 608 -22.45 24.53 -21.32
C THR A 608 -23.29 25.45 -22.16
N ILE A 609 -24.37 24.93 -22.71
CA ILE A 609 -25.40 25.69 -23.44
C ILE A 609 -26.66 25.63 -22.60
N GLN A 610 -27.13 26.82 -22.16
CA GLN A 610 -28.42 26.94 -21.49
C GLN A 610 -29.51 27.19 -22.53
N PHE A 611 -30.66 26.54 -22.38
CA PHE A 611 -31.81 26.68 -23.25
C PHE A 611 -33.11 26.64 -22.44
N GLY A 612 -34.20 27.04 -23.08
CA GLY A 612 -35.49 27.24 -22.42
C GLY A 612 -35.66 28.68 -21.88
N ARG A 613 -36.90 29.08 -21.64
CA ARG A 613 -37.23 30.44 -21.16
C ARG A 613 -36.83 30.67 -19.70
N ASP A 614 -36.73 29.61 -18.91
CA ASP A 614 -36.41 29.59 -17.50
C ASP A 614 -34.90 29.46 -17.24
N GLY A 615 -34.10 29.12 -18.28
CA GLY A 615 -32.66 28.90 -18.15
C GLY A 615 -32.29 27.66 -17.33
N LEU A 616 -33.25 26.85 -16.88
CA LEU A 616 -33.01 25.66 -16.05
C LEU A 616 -32.47 24.49 -16.86
N ARG A 617 -32.85 24.43 -18.16
CA ARG A 617 -32.38 23.37 -19.05
C ARG A 617 -30.99 23.67 -19.58
N ARG A 618 -30.11 22.69 -19.54
CA ARG A 618 -28.75 22.85 -20.03
C ARG A 618 -28.25 21.61 -20.76
N LEU A 619 -27.41 21.86 -21.76
CA LEU A 619 -26.66 20.85 -22.50
C LEU A 619 -25.19 21.07 -22.23
N ASP A 620 -24.55 20.08 -21.59
CA ASP A 620 -23.15 20.10 -21.27
C ASP A 620 -22.40 19.17 -22.22
N PHE A 621 -21.45 19.71 -22.98
CA PHE A 621 -20.51 18.98 -23.79
C PHE A 621 -19.17 18.96 -23.08
N SER A 622 -18.51 17.81 -23.03
CA SER A 622 -17.14 17.71 -22.58
C SER A 622 -16.35 16.73 -23.42
N TRP A 623 -15.16 17.14 -23.76
CA TRP A 623 -14.09 16.29 -24.28
C TRP A 623 -12.99 16.21 -23.23
N ASN A 624 -12.55 15.00 -22.91
CA ASN A 624 -11.47 14.76 -21.97
C ASN A 624 -10.45 13.83 -22.62
N ALA A 625 -9.18 14.18 -22.52
CA ALA A 625 -8.07 13.38 -22.97
C ALA A 625 -7.14 13.08 -21.77
N SER A 626 -6.95 11.81 -21.47
CA SER A 626 -5.90 11.35 -20.58
C SER A 626 -4.64 11.09 -21.40
N ASN A 627 -3.46 11.45 -20.85
CA ASN A 627 -2.18 11.37 -21.54
C ASN A 627 -2.25 12.05 -22.93
N LEU A 628 -2.63 13.31 -22.97
CA LEU A 628 -2.89 14.08 -24.19
C LEU A 628 -1.75 13.97 -25.24
N LEU A 629 -0.51 13.98 -24.78
CA LEU A 629 0.68 13.91 -25.66
C LEU A 629 1.00 12.49 -26.11
N ASN A 630 0.26 11.49 -25.65
CA ASN A 630 0.55 10.07 -25.89
C ASN A 630 1.99 9.67 -25.52
N HIS A 631 2.50 10.26 -24.44
CA HIS A 631 3.84 9.96 -23.93
C HIS A 631 3.87 8.57 -23.33
N VAL A 632 4.91 7.78 -23.64
CA VAL A 632 5.10 6.45 -23.05
C VAL A 632 5.67 6.60 -21.65
N ASN A 633 4.88 6.28 -20.64
CA ASN A 633 5.33 6.20 -19.25
C ASN A 633 5.63 4.75 -18.93
N TYR A 634 6.91 4.42 -18.81
CA TYR A 634 7.34 3.05 -18.50
C TYR A 634 6.98 2.65 -17.09
N SER A 635 6.71 1.34 -16.90
CA SER A 635 6.40 0.71 -15.61
C SER A 635 6.98 -0.70 -15.56
N GLY A 636 7.10 -1.30 -14.38
CA GLY A 636 7.54 -2.67 -14.24
C GLY A 636 9.02 -2.84 -14.64
N LEU A 637 9.95 -2.45 -13.78
CA LEU A 637 11.38 -2.73 -13.92
C LEU A 637 11.70 -4.09 -13.30
N SER A 638 12.30 -5.00 -14.09
CA SER A 638 12.75 -6.30 -13.61
C SER A 638 14.10 -6.18 -12.90
N THR A 639 14.13 -6.49 -11.60
CA THR A 639 15.31 -6.35 -10.74
C THR A 639 15.74 -7.66 -10.07
N VAL A 640 15.24 -8.80 -10.57
CA VAL A 640 15.64 -10.12 -10.08
C VAL A 640 16.86 -10.61 -10.85
N TYR A 641 18.02 -10.63 -10.19
CA TYR A 641 19.26 -11.16 -10.77
C TYR A 641 19.11 -12.65 -11.10
N GLY A 642 19.55 -13.04 -12.28
CA GLY A 642 19.33 -14.39 -12.82
C GLY A 642 18.02 -14.57 -13.59
N SER A 643 17.12 -13.56 -13.58
CA SER A 643 15.94 -13.56 -14.45
C SER A 643 16.30 -13.22 -15.89
N PRO A 644 15.62 -13.82 -16.89
CA PRO A 644 15.83 -13.48 -18.31
C PRO A 644 15.59 -12.00 -18.65
N THR A 645 14.72 -11.36 -17.90
CA THR A 645 14.35 -9.96 -18.09
C THR A 645 15.11 -9.00 -17.16
N PHE A 646 16.12 -9.48 -16.45
CA PHE A 646 16.91 -8.66 -15.53
C PHE A 646 17.40 -7.36 -16.18
N GLY A 647 17.11 -6.24 -15.58
CA GLY A 647 17.45 -4.91 -16.08
C GLY A 647 16.54 -4.34 -17.17
N GLN A 648 15.46 -5.04 -17.53
CA GLN A 648 14.53 -4.63 -18.57
C GLN A 648 13.26 -3.98 -18.00
N ILE A 649 12.70 -3.08 -18.79
CA ILE A 649 11.33 -2.56 -18.56
C ILE A 649 10.34 -3.58 -19.12
N THR A 650 9.38 -3.99 -18.28
CA THR A 650 8.41 -5.03 -18.62
C THR A 650 7.00 -4.50 -18.88
N GLY A 651 6.76 -3.20 -18.71
CA GLY A 651 5.44 -2.63 -18.89
C GLY A 651 5.44 -1.14 -19.23
N ALA A 652 4.28 -0.65 -19.59
CA ALA A 652 3.98 0.76 -19.76
C ALA A 652 2.61 1.09 -19.20
N ALA A 653 2.45 2.30 -18.67
CA ALA A 653 1.18 2.82 -18.23
C ALA A 653 0.22 3.05 -19.42
N ALA A 654 -1.06 3.27 -19.13
CA ALA A 654 -2.08 3.49 -20.14
C ALA A 654 -1.71 4.62 -21.11
N MET A 655 -1.85 4.34 -22.38
CA MET A 655 -1.65 5.28 -23.48
C MET A 655 -2.80 6.29 -23.51
N ARG A 656 -2.76 7.23 -24.48
CA ARG A 656 -3.78 8.24 -24.63
C ARG A 656 -5.19 7.64 -24.81
N SER A 657 -6.13 8.09 -23.97
CA SER A 657 -7.54 7.83 -24.15
C SER A 657 -8.31 9.15 -24.26
N MET A 658 -9.35 9.16 -25.07
CA MET A 658 -10.21 10.33 -25.29
C MET A 658 -11.66 9.95 -25.07
N THR A 659 -12.40 10.76 -24.30
CA THR A 659 -13.80 10.56 -24.01
C THR A 659 -14.60 11.81 -24.39
N PHE A 660 -15.67 11.63 -25.14
CA PHE A 660 -16.65 12.67 -25.44
C PHE A 660 -17.93 12.38 -24.63
N THR A 661 -18.38 13.34 -23.88
CA THR A 661 -19.59 13.20 -23.07
C THR A 661 -20.56 14.32 -23.40
N THR A 662 -21.81 13.96 -23.60
CA THR A 662 -22.92 14.88 -23.74
C THR A 662 -23.94 14.59 -22.65
N ARG A 663 -24.29 15.60 -21.86
CA ARG A 663 -25.27 15.48 -20.77
C ARG A 663 -26.38 16.53 -20.99
N VAL A 664 -27.60 16.07 -20.98
CA VAL A 664 -28.79 16.93 -21.00
C VAL A 664 -29.39 16.96 -19.60
N ASN A 665 -29.62 18.15 -19.08
CA ASN A 665 -30.31 18.37 -17.80
C ASN A 665 -31.59 19.14 -18.12
N PHE A 666 -32.72 18.64 -17.62
CA PHE A 666 -34.05 19.17 -17.86
C PHE A 666 -34.59 19.91 -16.64
#